data_29e0c06fd550ffa0a63ce424e6311fd9
#
_entry.id   29e0c06fd550ffa0a63ce424e6311fd9
#
_cell.length_a   1.000
_cell.length_b   1.000
_cell.length_c   1.000
_cell.angle_alpha   90.00
_cell.angle_beta   90.00
_cell.angle_gamma   90.00
#
_symmetry.space_group_name_H-M   'P 1'
#
loop_
_entity.id
_entity.type
_entity.pdbx_description
1 polymer ?
#
loop_
_entity_poly.entity_id
_entity_poly.type
_entity_poly.pdbx_seq_one_letter_code
_entity_poly.pdbx_strand_id
1 'polypeptide(L)'
;MVISPDRSRIGAAILDAVRRAARQEQFLEVVSAAEARRRFEAGADRSPLSPETVPLAAALTRVLAADAIAPVDAPPFDRANVDGFAVRAADTAGASDGSPKRLALNAEVIACGVAPALEVKPGTATAIATGGVIPRGADAVVMIEQTELIEHETAPAIDLRRAAASGQFISYAGSDIARGETLLRRGTQIGSREIGMLAACGLAQLDVVRRPRVAVLSTGDELVEPGQPLYSGGVYDSNGAILAAAVVEAGGEPVPFGAFPDEEVVLKSAMRKALQSCDIVVLSGGTSKGAGDLSHRIVSRLGPPGILVHGVALKPGKPLCLAVIGDQPLIVLPGFPTSAIFTFHAFVAPLIRARAGLSQEAAKTVTARLPVRIASELGREEFVLVSLVAGSDGPIAFPTGKGSGAVTAFSQADGFLAIDALASALDADSSAEVTLIGESERAPDLVIMGSHDVALDVVVGALAERGFSARTIAVGSLGGVNAATRGECDVAPVHLVDPATGIYNKHLLSPGLSLVPGWRRMQGFVFRPGDARFAGGTADAALKTALADPAILMVNRNAGSGTRVLVDGLLRGARPAGYANQPRSHNAVAAAIAQNRADWGVAIEPVARMYGLAFLPIAPEHYDFLLVEARRERPAVHAFLAALRDVATRARIRALGMEPN
;
A
#
# COMPACT_ATOMS: atom_id res chain seq x y z
N MET A 1 31.16 32.48 41.46
CA MET A 1 31.82 33.21 40.37
C MET A 1 31.42 32.50 39.07
N VAL A 2 30.37 32.99 38.44
CA VAL A 2 29.84 32.42 37.19
C VAL A 2 30.69 33.01 36.08
N ILE A 3 31.51 32.21 35.44
CA ILE A 3 32.31 32.60 34.28
C ILE A 3 31.32 32.80 33.12
N SER A 4 31.10 34.06 32.73
CA SER A 4 30.33 34.41 31.53
C SER A 4 31.07 33.84 30.31
N PRO A 5 30.45 33.00 29.49
CA PRO A 5 31.10 32.48 28.28
C PRO A 5 31.41 33.66 27.34
N ASP A 6 32.65 33.71 26.86
CA ASP A 6 33.14 34.72 25.95
C ASP A 6 32.30 34.78 24.67
N ARG A 7 31.44 35.78 24.56
CA ARG A 7 30.50 35.98 23.43
C ARG A 7 31.20 36.05 22.07
N SER A 8 32.48 36.44 22.05
CA SER A 8 33.25 36.50 20.81
C SER A 8 33.64 35.10 20.29
N ARG A 9 33.96 34.15 21.18
CA ARG A 9 34.25 32.77 20.81
C ARG A 9 33.00 32.01 20.39
N ILE A 10 31.86 32.26 21.03
CA ILE A 10 30.57 31.67 20.65
C ILE A 10 30.17 32.20 19.27
N GLY A 11 30.28 33.51 19.04
CA GLY A 11 30.00 34.13 17.74
C GLY A 11 30.88 33.57 16.60
N ALA A 12 32.17 33.40 16.85
CA ALA A 12 33.10 32.82 15.88
C ALA A 12 32.77 31.34 15.57
N ALA A 13 32.44 30.54 16.57
CA ALA A 13 32.02 29.13 16.38
C ALA A 13 30.70 29.01 15.61
N ILE A 14 29.72 29.87 15.89
CA ILE A 14 28.44 29.92 15.16
C ILE A 14 28.67 30.36 13.72
N LEU A 15 29.48 31.42 13.49
CA LEU A 15 29.82 31.88 12.14
C LEU A 15 30.56 30.81 11.33
N ASP A 16 31.43 30.05 11.97
CA ASP A 16 32.15 28.98 11.31
C ASP A 16 31.24 27.78 11.00
N ALA A 17 30.33 27.44 11.90
CA ALA A 17 29.26 26.45 11.65
C ALA A 17 28.33 26.90 10.52
N VAL A 18 27.89 28.17 10.52
CA VAL A 18 27.06 28.74 9.46
C VAL A 18 27.82 28.81 8.13
N ARG A 19 29.11 29.17 8.14
CA ARG A 19 29.96 29.15 6.93
C ARG A 19 30.17 27.75 6.40
N ARG A 20 30.36 26.74 7.24
CA ARG A 20 30.41 25.33 6.83
C ARG A 20 29.08 24.88 6.23
N ALA A 21 27.98 25.22 6.86
CA ALA A 21 26.63 24.94 6.35
C ALA A 21 26.31 25.70 5.06
N ALA A 22 26.83 26.95 4.91
CA ALA A 22 26.64 27.78 3.74
C ALA A 22 27.62 27.49 2.58
N ARG A 23 28.74 26.82 2.85
CA ARG A 23 29.60 26.26 1.80
C ARG A 23 28.88 25.06 1.20
N GLN A 24 27.88 25.34 0.37
CA GLN A 24 27.25 24.37 -0.49
C GLN A 24 28.25 23.97 -1.57
N GLU A 25 29.15 23.06 -1.26
CA GLU A 25 29.88 22.33 -2.29
C GLU A 25 28.86 21.40 -2.97
N GLN A 26 28.11 21.99 -3.89
CA GLN A 26 27.17 21.25 -4.73
C GLN A 26 27.95 20.49 -5.79
N PHE A 27 28.45 19.32 -5.48
CA PHE A 27 28.98 18.38 -6.48
C PHE A 27 27.86 17.58 -7.18
N LEU A 28 26.66 18.13 -7.23
CA LEU A 28 25.54 17.52 -7.94
C LEU A 28 25.66 17.85 -9.42
N GLU A 29 26.16 16.91 -10.21
CA GLU A 29 25.90 16.90 -11.65
C GLU A 29 24.47 16.40 -11.86
N VAL A 30 23.50 17.31 -11.86
CA VAL A 30 22.09 16.96 -11.99
C VAL A 30 21.81 16.53 -13.42
N VAL A 31 21.50 15.24 -13.60
CA VAL A 31 21.12 14.67 -14.89
C VAL A 31 19.62 14.40 -14.95
N SER A 32 19.06 14.21 -16.16
CA SER A 32 17.67 13.79 -16.32
C SER A 32 17.44 12.39 -15.75
N ALA A 33 16.20 12.05 -15.40
CA ALA A 33 15.86 10.70 -14.92
C ALA A 33 16.21 9.61 -15.95
N ALA A 34 15.99 9.88 -17.23
CA ALA A 34 16.34 8.95 -18.32
C ALA A 34 17.85 8.71 -18.41
N GLU A 35 18.67 9.77 -18.31
CA GLU A 35 20.13 9.66 -18.31
C GLU A 35 20.65 8.95 -17.05
N ALA A 36 20.07 9.24 -15.88
CA ALA A 36 20.40 8.56 -14.64
C ALA A 36 20.15 7.05 -14.75
N ARG A 37 19.00 6.67 -15.30
CA ARG A 37 18.64 5.27 -15.54
C ARG A 37 19.62 4.62 -16.49
N ARG A 38 19.91 5.24 -17.62
CA ARG A 38 20.85 4.73 -18.62
C ARG A 38 22.25 4.49 -18.03
N ARG A 39 22.80 5.45 -17.26
CA ARG A 39 24.13 5.32 -16.62
C ARG A 39 24.13 4.19 -15.60
N PHE A 40 23.09 4.10 -14.77
CA PHE A 40 22.98 3.08 -13.72
C PHE A 40 22.79 1.68 -14.31
N GLU A 41 21.95 1.52 -15.32
CA GLU A 41 21.71 0.23 -15.99
C GLU A 41 22.95 -0.25 -16.77
N ALA A 42 23.76 0.66 -17.28
CA ALA A 42 25.03 0.31 -17.94
C ALA A 42 26.12 -0.12 -16.95
N GLY A 43 26.07 0.37 -15.70
CA GLY A 43 27.09 0.08 -14.69
C GLY A 43 26.73 -1.05 -13.72
N ALA A 44 25.45 -1.33 -13.51
CA ALA A 44 24.98 -2.33 -12.58
C ALA A 44 24.62 -3.64 -13.29
N ASP A 45 25.12 -4.77 -12.79
CA ASP A 45 24.71 -6.08 -13.30
C ASP A 45 23.24 -6.36 -12.94
N ARG A 46 22.44 -6.59 -13.97
CA ARG A 46 21.00 -6.88 -13.88
C ARG A 46 20.66 -8.34 -14.18
N SER A 47 21.66 -9.16 -14.40
CA SER A 47 21.45 -10.58 -14.69
C SER A 47 20.80 -11.29 -13.51
N PRO A 48 19.91 -12.27 -13.76
CA PRO A 48 19.35 -13.10 -12.70
C PRO A 48 20.47 -13.74 -11.87
N LEU A 49 20.27 -13.81 -10.55
CA LEU A 49 21.23 -14.43 -9.64
C LEU A 49 21.36 -15.94 -9.89
N SER A 50 22.40 -16.55 -9.32
CA SER A 50 22.64 -17.99 -9.40
C SER A 50 21.44 -18.79 -8.88
N PRO A 51 21.20 -20.00 -9.43
CA PRO A 51 20.15 -20.88 -8.94
C PRO A 51 20.36 -21.31 -7.49
N GLU A 52 19.24 -21.57 -6.82
CA GLU A 52 19.19 -22.29 -5.54
C GLU A 52 18.07 -23.32 -5.58
N THR A 53 18.26 -24.46 -4.92
CA THR A 53 17.24 -25.49 -4.80
C THR A 53 16.38 -25.22 -3.57
N VAL A 54 15.05 -25.14 -3.75
CA VAL A 54 14.11 -24.90 -2.66
C VAL A 54 13.04 -25.98 -2.60
N PRO A 55 12.48 -26.29 -1.42
CA PRO A 55 11.29 -27.13 -1.32
C PRO A 55 10.12 -26.52 -2.11
N LEU A 56 9.25 -27.37 -2.69
CA LEU A 56 8.08 -26.93 -3.46
C LEU A 56 7.20 -25.95 -2.67
N ALA A 57 7.03 -26.15 -1.36
CA ALA A 57 6.27 -25.26 -0.49
C ALA A 57 6.88 -23.82 -0.38
N ALA A 58 8.17 -23.67 -0.65
CA ALA A 58 8.87 -22.38 -0.63
C ALA A 58 9.01 -21.74 -2.04
N ALA A 59 8.43 -22.38 -3.06
CA ALA A 59 8.60 -21.96 -4.45
C ALA A 59 7.59 -20.88 -4.90
N LEU A 60 6.56 -20.58 -4.11
CA LEU A 60 5.58 -19.57 -4.46
C LEU A 60 6.24 -18.21 -4.74
N THR A 61 5.85 -17.57 -5.85
CA THR A 61 6.39 -16.30 -6.36
C THR A 61 7.86 -16.33 -6.82
N ARG A 62 8.52 -17.49 -6.76
CA ARG A 62 9.89 -17.66 -7.26
C ARG A 62 9.88 -17.84 -8.79
N VAL A 63 11.03 -17.64 -9.41
CA VAL A 63 11.22 -17.83 -10.84
C VAL A 63 12.07 -19.07 -11.09
N LEU A 64 11.63 -19.95 -11.98
CA LEU A 64 12.37 -21.16 -12.34
C LEU A 64 13.72 -20.83 -12.97
N ALA A 65 14.79 -21.44 -12.46
CA ALA A 65 16.14 -21.31 -12.99
C ALA A 65 16.45 -22.35 -14.09
N ALA A 66 15.69 -23.44 -14.14
CA ALA A 66 15.78 -24.51 -15.13
C ALA A 66 14.38 -25.00 -15.52
N ASP A 67 14.27 -25.69 -16.67
CA ASP A 67 13.02 -26.32 -17.07
C ASP A 67 12.62 -27.43 -16.06
N ALA A 68 11.36 -27.45 -15.65
CA ALA A 68 10.81 -28.52 -14.84
C ALA A 68 10.27 -29.62 -15.74
N ILE A 69 10.80 -30.82 -15.58
CA ILE A 69 10.46 -31.99 -16.41
C ILE A 69 9.63 -32.96 -15.57
N ALA A 70 8.60 -33.56 -16.15
CA ALA A 70 7.76 -34.54 -15.49
C ALA A 70 8.56 -35.84 -15.22
N PRO A 71 8.77 -36.23 -13.96
CA PRO A 71 9.47 -37.47 -13.64
C PRO A 71 8.58 -38.73 -13.78
N VAL A 72 7.27 -38.53 -13.79
CA VAL A 72 6.26 -39.61 -13.87
C VAL A 72 5.11 -39.17 -14.77
N ASP A 73 4.30 -40.13 -15.19
CA ASP A 73 3.04 -39.89 -15.89
C ASP A 73 1.97 -39.34 -14.93
N ALA A 74 1.05 -38.53 -15.44
CA ALA A 74 -0.17 -38.13 -14.74
C ALA A 74 -1.39 -38.39 -15.65
N PRO A 75 -2.32 -39.28 -15.27
CA PRO A 75 -2.24 -40.19 -14.12
C PRO A 75 -1.10 -41.24 -14.30
N PRO A 76 -0.57 -41.80 -13.19
CA PRO A 76 0.55 -42.72 -13.25
C PRO A 76 0.16 -44.14 -13.71
N PHE A 77 -1.12 -44.41 -13.87
CA PHE A 77 -1.70 -45.67 -14.32
C PHE A 77 -3.06 -45.43 -14.96
N ASP A 78 -3.53 -46.40 -15.76
CA ASP A 78 -4.88 -46.38 -16.29
C ASP A 78 -5.89 -46.50 -15.14
N ARG A 79 -6.84 -45.58 -15.05
CA ARG A 79 -7.79 -45.51 -13.94
C ARG A 79 -9.23 -45.34 -14.39
N ALA A 80 -10.16 -45.85 -13.57
CA ALA A 80 -11.60 -45.67 -13.75
C ALA A 80 -12.01 -44.23 -13.48
N ASN A 81 -12.89 -43.65 -14.31
CA ASN A 81 -13.45 -42.33 -14.15
C ASN A 81 -14.78 -42.34 -13.39
N VAL A 82 -15.37 -43.53 -13.18
CA VAL A 82 -16.67 -43.73 -12.54
C VAL A 82 -16.63 -44.96 -11.65
N ASP A 83 -17.55 -45.06 -10.69
CA ASP A 83 -17.81 -46.25 -9.91
C ASP A 83 -18.57 -47.26 -10.80
N GLY A 84 -18.16 -48.52 -10.76
CA GLY A 84 -18.81 -49.53 -11.57
C GLY A 84 -18.01 -50.81 -11.69
N PHE A 85 -17.94 -51.34 -12.89
CA PHE A 85 -17.29 -52.61 -13.18
C PHE A 85 -16.31 -52.49 -14.35
N ALA A 86 -15.09 -52.89 -14.12
CA ALA A 86 -14.09 -53.06 -15.17
C ALA A 86 -14.41 -54.33 -15.99
N VAL A 87 -14.55 -54.16 -17.30
CA VAL A 87 -15.01 -55.20 -18.24
C VAL A 87 -14.18 -55.21 -19.51
N ARG A 88 -14.32 -56.25 -20.28
CA ARG A 88 -13.93 -56.26 -21.69
C ARG A 88 -15.10 -55.73 -22.51
N ALA A 89 -14.89 -54.67 -23.28
CA ALA A 89 -15.94 -54.06 -24.10
C ALA A 89 -16.60 -55.10 -25.06
N ALA A 90 -15.80 -56.03 -25.60
CA ALA A 90 -16.29 -57.09 -26.46
C ALA A 90 -17.36 -57.97 -25.79
N ASP A 91 -17.26 -58.24 -24.48
CA ASP A 91 -18.20 -59.05 -23.73
C ASP A 91 -19.53 -58.32 -23.44
N THR A 92 -19.59 -57.02 -23.65
CA THR A 92 -20.79 -56.17 -23.47
C THR A 92 -21.57 -55.99 -24.78
N ALA A 93 -21.06 -56.49 -25.90
CA ALA A 93 -21.66 -56.27 -27.22
C ALA A 93 -23.08 -56.80 -27.29
N GLY A 94 -24.02 -55.91 -27.74
CA GLY A 94 -25.44 -56.21 -27.83
C GLY A 94 -26.19 -56.17 -26.50
N ALA A 95 -25.58 -55.73 -25.39
CA ALA A 95 -26.29 -55.49 -24.13
C ALA A 95 -27.32 -54.37 -24.29
N SER A 96 -28.54 -54.61 -23.81
CA SER A 96 -29.65 -53.63 -23.76
C SER A 96 -30.61 -54.02 -22.62
N ASP A 97 -31.56 -53.13 -22.28
CA ASP A 97 -32.58 -53.41 -21.26
C ASP A 97 -33.39 -54.67 -21.59
N GLY A 98 -33.65 -54.92 -22.88
CA GLY A 98 -34.39 -56.10 -23.33
C GLY A 98 -33.53 -57.36 -23.52
N SER A 99 -32.20 -57.24 -23.53
CA SER A 99 -31.24 -58.32 -23.71
C SER A 99 -29.96 -58.07 -22.90
N PRO A 100 -30.03 -58.16 -21.57
CA PRO A 100 -28.87 -57.92 -20.73
C PRO A 100 -27.79 -58.98 -20.94
N LYS A 101 -26.52 -58.60 -20.76
CA LYS A 101 -25.35 -59.50 -20.85
C LYS A 101 -24.88 -59.82 -19.43
N ARG A 102 -24.78 -61.12 -19.10
CA ARG A 102 -24.30 -61.58 -17.80
C ARG A 102 -22.79 -61.79 -17.81
N LEU A 103 -22.14 -61.18 -16.79
CA LEU A 103 -20.72 -61.38 -16.52
C LEU A 103 -20.53 -61.90 -15.09
N ALA A 104 -19.68 -62.91 -14.90
CA ALA A 104 -19.32 -63.38 -13.57
C ALA A 104 -18.42 -62.38 -12.86
N LEU A 105 -18.66 -62.16 -11.56
CA LEU A 105 -17.82 -61.25 -10.76
C LEU A 105 -16.55 -61.94 -10.30
N ASN A 106 -15.43 -61.30 -10.53
CA ASN A 106 -14.17 -61.67 -9.90
C ASN A 106 -14.25 -61.42 -8.38
N ALA A 107 -13.57 -62.27 -7.59
CA ALA A 107 -13.55 -62.13 -6.12
C ALA A 107 -12.62 -60.99 -5.67
N GLU A 108 -12.79 -59.84 -6.28
CA GLU A 108 -11.99 -58.65 -6.03
C GLU A 108 -12.83 -57.38 -6.18
N VAL A 109 -12.58 -56.39 -5.30
CA VAL A 109 -13.09 -55.01 -5.43
C VAL A 109 -11.91 -54.06 -5.42
N ILE A 110 -11.73 -53.34 -6.53
CA ILE A 110 -10.60 -52.40 -6.69
C ILE A 110 -11.00 -51.05 -6.17
N ALA A 111 -10.52 -50.71 -4.97
CA ALA A 111 -10.64 -49.38 -4.38
C ALA A 111 -9.47 -48.47 -4.83
N CYS A 112 -9.58 -47.16 -4.61
CA CYS A 112 -8.46 -46.24 -4.80
C CYS A 112 -7.24 -46.67 -3.98
N GLY A 113 -6.04 -46.67 -4.63
CA GLY A 113 -4.79 -47.03 -3.98
C GLY A 113 -4.55 -48.55 -3.86
N VAL A 114 -5.44 -49.39 -4.39
CA VAL A 114 -5.32 -50.84 -4.41
C VAL A 114 -4.89 -51.29 -5.80
N ALA A 115 -3.81 -52.04 -5.87
CA ALA A 115 -3.37 -52.66 -7.12
C ALA A 115 -4.23 -53.90 -7.46
N PRO A 116 -4.71 -54.07 -8.70
CA PRO A 116 -5.46 -55.24 -9.10
C PRO A 116 -4.62 -56.53 -8.96
N ALA A 117 -5.21 -57.57 -8.39
CA ALA A 117 -4.63 -58.89 -8.25
C ALA A 117 -5.14 -59.90 -9.30
N LEU A 118 -6.36 -59.66 -9.80
CA LEU A 118 -7.01 -60.55 -10.75
C LEU A 118 -7.10 -59.95 -12.15
N GLU A 119 -7.04 -60.78 -13.17
CA GLU A 119 -7.26 -60.40 -14.57
C GLU A 119 -8.74 -60.52 -14.93
N VAL A 120 -9.24 -59.58 -15.72
CA VAL A 120 -10.57 -59.66 -16.33
C VAL A 120 -10.48 -60.58 -17.56
N LYS A 121 -10.98 -61.80 -17.42
CA LYS A 121 -11.06 -62.80 -18.47
C LYS A 121 -12.35 -62.66 -19.29
N PRO A 122 -12.45 -63.29 -20.47
CA PRO A 122 -13.71 -63.35 -21.20
C PRO A 122 -14.87 -63.82 -20.30
N GLY A 123 -15.98 -63.07 -20.32
CA GLY A 123 -17.17 -63.34 -19.52
C GLY A 123 -17.07 -62.96 -18.03
N THR A 124 -16.01 -62.24 -17.61
CA THR A 124 -15.87 -61.79 -16.21
C THR A 124 -15.83 -60.28 -16.10
N ALA A 125 -16.12 -59.76 -14.90
CA ALA A 125 -16.04 -58.36 -14.52
C ALA A 125 -15.42 -58.21 -13.13
N THR A 126 -14.77 -57.06 -12.85
CA THR A 126 -14.24 -56.72 -11.53
C THR A 126 -14.85 -55.42 -11.05
N ALA A 127 -15.39 -55.41 -9.84
CA ALA A 127 -15.90 -54.17 -9.24
C ALA A 127 -14.77 -53.17 -9.02
N ILE A 128 -14.99 -51.91 -9.44
CA ILE A 128 -13.96 -50.88 -9.41
C ILE A 128 -14.56 -49.55 -8.98
N ALA A 129 -13.89 -48.85 -8.06
CA ALA A 129 -14.24 -47.53 -7.68
C ALA A 129 -13.60 -46.45 -8.58
N THR A 130 -14.17 -45.29 -8.64
CA THR A 130 -13.59 -44.11 -9.29
C THR A 130 -12.15 -43.91 -8.83
N GLY A 131 -11.21 -43.74 -9.76
CA GLY A 131 -9.77 -43.65 -9.47
C GLY A 131 -9.06 -44.99 -9.26
N GLY A 132 -9.78 -46.12 -9.28
CA GLY A 132 -9.20 -47.46 -9.17
C GLY A 132 -8.37 -47.81 -10.40
N VAL A 133 -7.32 -48.60 -10.21
CA VAL A 133 -6.43 -49.06 -11.26
C VAL A 133 -7.17 -50.04 -12.18
N ILE A 134 -7.14 -49.83 -13.49
CA ILE A 134 -7.76 -50.75 -14.45
C ILE A 134 -7.03 -52.09 -14.44
N PRO A 135 -7.72 -53.21 -14.15
CA PRO A 135 -7.09 -54.53 -14.13
C PRO A 135 -6.74 -54.99 -15.54
N ARG A 136 -5.68 -55.79 -15.61
CA ARG A 136 -5.30 -56.42 -16.88
C ARG A 136 -6.48 -57.16 -17.53
N GLY A 137 -6.64 -57.01 -18.84
CA GLY A 137 -7.71 -57.62 -19.61
C GLY A 137 -8.98 -56.77 -19.74
N ALA A 138 -9.22 -55.81 -18.86
CA ALA A 138 -10.29 -54.83 -19.02
C ALA A 138 -9.86 -53.71 -19.97
N ASP A 139 -10.78 -53.26 -20.81
CA ASP A 139 -10.62 -52.11 -21.72
C ASP A 139 -11.79 -51.12 -21.68
N ALA A 140 -12.71 -51.32 -20.75
CA ALA A 140 -13.82 -50.41 -20.49
C ALA A 140 -14.29 -50.49 -19.03
N VAL A 141 -14.96 -49.41 -18.54
CA VAL A 141 -15.71 -49.44 -17.29
C VAL A 141 -17.18 -49.17 -17.60
N VAL A 142 -18.06 -49.97 -16.98
CA VAL A 142 -19.51 -49.75 -17.03
C VAL A 142 -19.96 -49.18 -15.69
N MET A 143 -20.77 -48.11 -15.74
CA MET A 143 -21.26 -47.46 -14.52
C MET A 143 -22.16 -48.40 -13.72
N ILE A 144 -22.09 -48.32 -12.40
CA ILE A 144 -22.90 -49.15 -11.50
C ILE A 144 -24.41 -49.02 -11.78
N GLU A 145 -24.88 -47.84 -12.16
CA GLU A 145 -26.27 -47.54 -12.48
C GLU A 145 -26.78 -48.25 -13.75
N GLN A 146 -25.90 -48.76 -14.57
CA GLN A 146 -26.17 -49.47 -15.83
C GLN A 146 -26.12 -50.98 -15.66
N THR A 147 -26.05 -51.47 -14.42
CA THR A 147 -25.89 -52.88 -14.08
C THR A 147 -26.92 -53.31 -13.05
N GLU A 148 -27.19 -54.63 -12.99
CA GLU A 148 -27.99 -55.25 -11.92
C GLU A 148 -27.17 -56.38 -11.29
N LEU A 149 -26.99 -56.34 -9.96
CA LEU A 149 -26.27 -57.37 -9.23
C LEU A 149 -27.15 -58.63 -9.10
N ILE A 150 -26.59 -59.77 -9.50
CA ILE A 150 -27.19 -61.06 -9.33
C ILE A 150 -26.54 -61.72 -8.13
N GLU A 151 -27.26 -61.70 -7.01
CA GLU A 151 -26.81 -62.30 -5.74
C GLU A 151 -26.95 -63.79 -5.75
N HIS A 152 -25.83 -64.52 -5.94
CA HIS A 152 -25.77 -65.96 -5.79
C HIS A 152 -24.56 -66.32 -4.93
N GLU A 153 -24.76 -67.10 -3.86
CA GLU A 153 -23.75 -67.36 -2.83
C GLU A 153 -22.42 -67.89 -3.37
N THR A 154 -22.46 -68.73 -4.42
CA THR A 154 -21.28 -69.39 -4.97
C THR A 154 -20.82 -68.84 -6.35
N ALA A 155 -21.63 -67.98 -7.00
CA ALA A 155 -21.36 -67.48 -8.33
C ALA A 155 -22.00 -66.08 -8.53
N PRO A 156 -21.55 -65.04 -7.80
CA PRO A 156 -22.05 -63.69 -8.01
C PRO A 156 -21.78 -63.19 -9.42
N ALA A 157 -22.74 -62.47 -10.01
CA ALA A 157 -22.67 -61.99 -11.37
C ALA A 157 -23.32 -60.60 -11.49
N ILE A 158 -23.08 -59.92 -12.60
CA ILE A 158 -23.80 -58.69 -12.97
C ILE A 158 -24.50 -58.89 -14.32
N ASP A 159 -25.68 -58.34 -14.44
CA ASP A 159 -26.38 -58.18 -15.72
C ASP A 159 -26.16 -56.77 -16.23
N LEU A 160 -25.46 -56.64 -17.36
CA LEU A 160 -25.20 -55.39 -18.04
C LEU A 160 -26.35 -55.03 -18.95
N ARG A 161 -26.92 -53.82 -18.78
CA ARG A 161 -28.06 -53.32 -19.57
C ARG A 161 -27.60 -52.43 -20.73
N ARG A 162 -26.31 -52.12 -20.83
CA ARG A 162 -25.75 -51.25 -21.86
C ARG A 162 -24.36 -51.76 -22.34
N ALA A 163 -24.16 -51.70 -23.65
CA ALA A 163 -22.86 -52.01 -24.23
C ALA A 163 -21.87 -50.86 -23.96
N ALA A 164 -20.63 -51.17 -23.67
CA ALA A 164 -19.53 -50.22 -23.51
C ALA A 164 -18.58 -50.25 -24.71
N ALA A 165 -18.09 -49.10 -25.09
CA ALA A 165 -17.01 -49.01 -26.07
C ALA A 165 -15.62 -49.19 -25.40
N SER A 166 -14.64 -49.70 -26.12
CA SER A 166 -13.27 -49.73 -25.63
C SER A 166 -12.77 -48.32 -25.31
N GLY A 167 -12.13 -48.15 -24.16
CA GLY A 167 -11.69 -46.85 -23.60
C GLY A 167 -12.77 -46.11 -22.82
N GLN A 168 -14.02 -46.62 -22.79
CA GLN A 168 -15.10 -45.91 -22.10
C GLN A 168 -14.81 -45.84 -20.60
N PHE A 169 -14.89 -44.57 -20.05
CA PHE A 169 -14.64 -44.25 -18.64
C PHE A 169 -13.26 -44.67 -18.11
N ILE A 170 -12.26 -44.73 -18.99
CA ILE A 170 -10.86 -44.94 -18.64
C ILE A 170 -10.05 -43.67 -18.90
N SER A 171 -9.33 -43.16 -17.91
CA SER A 171 -8.22 -42.23 -18.10
C SER A 171 -6.92 -43.04 -18.19
N TYR A 172 -6.27 -42.94 -19.35
CA TYR A 172 -5.02 -43.67 -19.57
C TYR A 172 -3.82 -43.02 -18.88
N ALA A 173 -2.84 -43.81 -18.49
CA ALA A 173 -1.57 -43.32 -17.98
C ALA A 173 -0.96 -42.30 -18.93
N GLY A 174 -0.49 -41.16 -18.37
CA GLY A 174 0.13 -40.10 -19.15
C GLY A 174 -0.81 -39.31 -20.06
N SER A 175 -2.13 -39.49 -19.96
CA SER A 175 -3.09 -38.81 -20.84
C SER A 175 -3.23 -37.31 -20.54
N ASP A 176 -2.81 -36.83 -19.36
CA ASP A 176 -2.74 -35.44 -18.99
C ASP A 176 -1.30 -34.92 -19.11
N ILE A 177 -0.37 -35.64 -18.48
CA ILE A 177 1.06 -35.31 -18.52
C ILE A 177 1.84 -36.60 -18.73
N ALA A 178 2.66 -36.67 -19.79
CA ALA A 178 3.53 -37.81 -20.02
C ALA A 178 4.91 -37.60 -19.38
N ARG A 179 5.48 -38.68 -18.86
CA ARG A 179 6.85 -38.68 -18.34
C ARG A 179 7.84 -38.15 -19.38
N GLY A 180 8.68 -37.17 -18.96
CA GLY A 180 9.65 -36.51 -19.82
C GLY A 180 9.13 -35.24 -20.49
N GLU A 181 7.86 -34.92 -20.37
CA GLU A 181 7.33 -33.65 -20.83
C GLU A 181 7.87 -32.48 -19.99
N THR A 182 8.06 -31.34 -20.64
CA THR A 182 8.41 -30.11 -19.95
C THR A 182 7.15 -29.48 -19.37
N LEU A 183 7.02 -29.51 -18.05
CA LEU A 183 5.91 -28.92 -17.31
C LEU A 183 5.93 -27.40 -17.34
N LEU A 184 7.09 -26.83 -17.02
CA LEU A 184 7.32 -25.38 -16.96
C LEU A 184 8.69 -25.05 -17.54
N ARG A 185 8.78 -23.93 -18.20
CA ARG A 185 10.04 -23.43 -18.75
C ARG A 185 10.81 -22.58 -17.75
N ARG A 186 12.12 -22.57 -17.88
CA ARG A 186 13.00 -21.59 -17.23
C ARG A 186 12.44 -20.17 -17.41
N GLY A 187 12.47 -19.36 -16.35
CA GLY A 187 11.95 -17.99 -16.35
C GLY A 187 10.46 -17.88 -16.01
N THR A 188 9.75 -19.02 -15.85
CA THR A 188 8.36 -19.02 -15.39
C THR A 188 8.29 -18.64 -13.91
N GLN A 189 7.45 -17.66 -13.57
CA GLN A 189 7.11 -17.36 -12.19
C GLN A 189 6.09 -18.36 -11.67
N ILE A 190 6.36 -18.93 -10.49
CA ILE A 190 5.57 -20.02 -9.89
C ILE A 190 4.42 -19.43 -9.08
N GLY A 191 3.19 -19.76 -9.48
CA GLY A 191 1.96 -19.50 -8.74
C GLY A 191 1.39 -20.78 -8.11
N SER A 192 0.20 -20.67 -7.52
CA SER A 192 -0.48 -21.80 -6.89
C SER A 192 -0.85 -22.91 -7.87
N ARG A 193 -1.17 -22.58 -9.12
CA ARG A 193 -1.51 -23.54 -10.19
C ARG A 193 -0.30 -24.38 -10.58
N GLU A 194 0.84 -23.71 -10.76
CA GLU A 194 2.11 -24.36 -11.07
C GLU A 194 2.55 -25.30 -9.94
N ILE A 195 2.39 -24.88 -8.67
CA ILE A 195 2.66 -25.71 -7.50
C ILE A 195 1.79 -26.99 -7.53
N GLY A 196 0.49 -26.84 -7.82
CA GLY A 196 -0.42 -27.99 -7.90
C GLY A 196 -0.01 -29.01 -8.96
N MET A 197 0.34 -28.54 -10.17
CA MET A 197 0.79 -29.38 -11.28
C MET A 197 2.12 -30.09 -10.96
N LEU A 198 3.09 -29.36 -10.42
CA LEU A 198 4.40 -29.90 -10.02
C LEU A 198 4.26 -30.96 -8.91
N ALA A 199 3.38 -30.72 -7.94
CA ALA A 199 3.06 -31.68 -6.88
C ALA A 199 2.39 -32.95 -7.43
N ALA A 200 1.47 -32.83 -8.39
CA ALA A 200 0.82 -33.96 -9.04
C ALA A 200 1.82 -34.87 -9.79
N CYS A 201 2.94 -34.30 -10.26
CA CYS A 201 4.05 -35.03 -10.88
C CYS A 201 5.11 -35.48 -9.86
N GLY A 202 4.91 -35.28 -8.55
CA GLY A 202 5.82 -35.77 -7.51
C GLY A 202 7.09 -34.93 -7.30
N LEU A 203 7.16 -33.71 -7.84
CA LEU A 203 8.30 -32.82 -7.66
C LEU A 203 8.26 -32.21 -6.25
N ALA A 204 9.22 -32.54 -5.41
CA ALA A 204 9.31 -32.04 -4.03
C ALA A 204 10.23 -30.82 -3.90
N GLN A 205 11.11 -30.60 -4.85
CA GLN A 205 12.10 -29.51 -4.87
C GLN A 205 12.21 -28.92 -6.28
N LEU A 206 12.61 -27.65 -6.35
CA LEU A 206 12.78 -26.92 -7.61
C LEU A 206 14.03 -26.06 -7.57
N ASP A 207 14.69 -25.95 -8.73
CA ASP A 207 15.76 -24.99 -8.93
C ASP A 207 15.16 -23.65 -9.36
N VAL A 208 15.32 -22.65 -8.53
CA VAL A 208 14.78 -21.31 -8.73
C VAL A 208 15.89 -20.26 -8.71
N VAL A 209 15.66 -19.11 -9.31
CA VAL A 209 16.55 -17.97 -9.21
C VAL A 209 16.61 -17.51 -7.75
N ARG A 210 17.80 -17.36 -7.18
CA ARG A 210 17.98 -16.87 -5.81
C ARG A 210 17.44 -15.45 -5.67
N ARG A 211 16.76 -15.18 -4.56
CA ARG A 211 16.32 -13.81 -4.24
C ARG A 211 17.54 -12.92 -3.93
N PRO A 212 17.62 -11.69 -4.51
CA PRO A 212 18.68 -10.78 -4.14
C PRO A 212 18.52 -10.31 -2.69
N ARG A 213 19.59 -10.44 -1.92
CA ARG A 213 19.67 -9.92 -0.55
C ARG A 213 19.97 -8.43 -0.61
N VAL A 214 19.08 -7.63 -0.05
CA VAL A 214 19.15 -6.16 -0.11
C VAL A 214 19.37 -5.62 1.30
N ALA A 215 20.55 -5.06 1.54
CA ALA A 215 20.82 -4.34 2.78
C ALA A 215 20.01 -3.05 2.82
N VAL A 216 19.26 -2.83 3.90
CA VAL A 216 18.51 -1.60 4.16
C VAL A 216 19.11 -0.90 5.37
N LEU A 217 19.66 0.29 5.14
CA LEU A 217 20.27 1.15 6.14
C LEU A 217 19.56 2.50 6.18
N SER A 218 19.45 3.10 7.34
CA SER A 218 19.04 4.49 7.52
C SER A 218 20.16 5.28 8.21
N THR A 219 20.28 6.59 7.94
CA THR A 219 21.21 7.46 8.68
C THR A 219 20.56 8.80 9.01
N GLY A 220 20.83 9.28 10.22
CA GLY A 220 20.34 10.52 10.79
C GLY A 220 20.40 10.50 12.30
N ASP A 221 20.96 11.54 12.92
CA ASP A 221 21.05 11.67 14.39
C ASP A 221 19.66 11.80 15.05
N GLU A 222 18.63 12.20 14.27
CA GLU A 222 17.26 12.32 14.72
C GLU A 222 16.47 11.00 14.72
N LEU A 223 17.01 9.92 14.12
CA LEU A 223 16.27 8.69 13.90
C LEU A 223 16.13 7.86 15.17
N VAL A 224 14.92 7.41 15.45
CA VAL A 224 14.55 6.52 16.54
C VAL A 224 13.89 5.28 15.98
N GLU A 225 14.24 4.12 16.49
CA GLU A 225 13.60 2.86 16.09
C GLU A 225 12.11 2.86 16.51
N PRO A 226 11.18 2.43 15.63
CA PRO A 226 9.78 2.28 16.00
C PRO A 226 9.57 1.42 17.26
N GLY A 227 8.75 1.94 18.20
CA GLY A 227 8.51 1.30 19.50
C GLY A 227 9.39 1.83 20.64
N GLN A 228 10.46 2.56 20.36
CA GLN A 228 11.25 3.24 21.38
C GLN A 228 10.65 4.61 21.72
N PRO A 229 10.88 5.14 22.95
CA PRO A 229 10.41 6.47 23.32
C PRO A 229 11.05 7.58 22.45
N LEU A 230 10.23 8.52 21.96
CA LEU A 230 10.73 9.70 21.25
C LEU A 230 11.32 10.73 22.21
N TYR A 231 12.50 11.24 21.88
CA TYR A 231 13.06 12.45 22.51
C TYR A 231 12.70 13.71 21.72
N SER A 232 12.92 14.87 22.31
CA SER A 232 12.63 16.16 21.63
C SER A 232 13.55 16.34 20.41
N GLY A 233 12.97 16.41 19.22
CA GLY A 233 13.67 16.46 17.94
C GLY A 233 13.86 15.11 17.27
N GLY A 234 13.57 14.00 17.95
CA GLY A 234 13.59 12.66 17.35
C GLY A 234 12.40 12.39 16.43
N VAL A 235 12.60 11.58 15.41
CA VAL A 235 11.57 11.05 14.50
C VAL A 235 11.76 9.54 14.34
N TYR A 236 10.68 8.80 14.18
CA TYR A 236 10.80 7.35 13.92
C TYR A 236 11.35 7.06 12.53
N ASP A 237 12.25 6.07 12.43
CA ASP A 237 12.73 5.55 11.13
C ASP A 237 11.62 4.83 10.38
N SER A 238 10.83 5.59 9.65
CA SER A 238 9.81 5.04 8.75
C SER A 238 10.40 4.52 7.44
N ASN A 239 11.58 5.04 7.02
CA ASN A 239 12.19 4.66 5.75
C ASN A 239 12.75 3.23 5.80
N GLY A 240 13.40 2.84 6.89
CA GLY A 240 13.86 1.47 7.07
C GLY A 240 12.73 0.45 6.93
N ALA A 241 11.59 0.73 7.57
CA ALA A 241 10.42 -0.15 7.52
C ALA A 241 9.79 -0.23 6.12
N ILE A 242 9.54 0.94 5.47
CA ILE A 242 8.89 0.98 4.16
C ILE A 242 9.77 0.40 3.06
N LEU A 243 11.09 0.64 3.11
CA LEU A 243 12.03 0.11 2.13
C LEU A 243 12.18 -1.42 2.27
N ALA A 244 12.22 -1.94 3.52
CA ALA A 244 12.26 -3.38 3.73
C ALA A 244 11.01 -4.08 3.17
N ALA A 245 9.82 -3.51 3.37
CA ALA A 245 8.57 -4.01 2.76
C ALA A 245 8.62 -3.94 1.22
N ALA A 246 9.04 -2.81 0.65
CA ALA A 246 9.14 -2.62 -0.79
C ALA A 246 10.17 -3.56 -1.47
N VAL A 247 11.24 -3.94 -0.76
CA VAL A 247 12.18 -4.98 -1.21
C VAL A 247 11.47 -6.33 -1.37
N VAL A 248 10.63 -6.72 -0.41
CA VAL A 248 9.84 -7.98 -0.51
C VAL A 248 8.88 -7.93 -1.69
N GLU A 249 8.14 -6.83 -1.86
CA GLU A 249 7.22 -6.63 -2.98
C GLU A 249 7.93 -6.68 -4.34
N ALA A 250 9.17 -6.19 -4.40
CA ALA A 250 10.00 -6.28 -5.60
C ALA A 250 10.62 -7.67 -5.84
N GLY A 251 10.42 -8.64 -4.94
CA GLY A 251 10.93 -10.01 -5.05
C GLY A 251 12.31 -10.24 -4.43
N GLY A 252 12.81 -9.29 -3.63
CA GLY A 252 14.07 -9.40 -2.89
C GLY A 252 13.89 -9.94 -1.46
N GLU A 253 15.03 -10.16 -0.80
CA GLU A 253 15.14 -10.47 0.63
C GLU A 253 15.74 -9.27 1.37
N PRO A 254 14.97 -8.54 2.19
CA PRO A 254 15.51 -7.42 2.95
C PRO A 254 16.39 -7.92 4.08
N VAL A 255 17.55 -7.28 4.24
CA VAL A 255 18.47 -7.47 5.36
C VAL A 255 18.54 -6.13 6.12
N PRO A 256 17.74 -5.92 7.18
CA PRO A 256 17.75 -4.69 7.95
C PRO A 256 19.08 -4.52 8.71
N PHE A 257 19.75 -3.41 8.49
CA PHE A 257 20.95 -3.03 9.24
C PHE A 257 20.63 -2.02 10.35
N GLY A 258 19.46 -1.35 10.29
CA GLY A 258 19.01 -0.35 11.25
C GLY A 258 19.44 1.09 10.90
N ALA A 259 19.25 1.99 11.87
CA ALA A 259 19.61 3.39 11.77
C ALA A 259 21.00 3.65 12.39
N PHE A 260 21.78 4.49 11.74
CA PHE A 260 23.13 4.86 12.15
C PHE A 260 23.24 6.38 12.37
N PRO A 261 24.08 6.83 13.31
CA PRO A 261 24.38 8.25 13.43
C PRO A 261 25.13 8.77 12.21
N ASP A 262 25.07 10.08 11.99
CA ASP A 262 25.77 10.77 10.89
C ASP A 262 27.27 10.88 11.15
N GLU A 263 27.92 9.75 11.47
CA GLU A 263 29.35 9.60 11.74
C GLU A 263 30.05 8.82 10.62
N GLU A 264 31.07 9.41 9.99
CA GLU A 264 31.76 8.83 8.82
C GLU A 264 32.32 7.43 9.09
N VAL A 265 32.96 7.21 10.24
CA VAL A 265 33.61 5.93 10.57
C VAL A 265 32.58 4.83 10.76
N VAL A 266 31.50 5.13 11.49
CA VAL A 266 30.42 4.19 11.81
C VAL A 266 29.67 3.80 10.52
N LEU A 267 29.23 4.80 9.75
CA LEU A 267 28.46 4.58 8.52
C LEU A 267 29.29 3.87 7.45
N LYS A 268 30.58 4.22 7.30
CA LYS A 268 31.49 3.53 6.37
C LYS A 268 31.68 2.06 6.73
N SER A 269 31.81 1.76 8.03
CA SER A 269 31.91 0.38 8.52
C SER A 269 30.65 -0.41 8.23
N ALA A 270 29.46 0.17 8.48
CA ALA A 270 28.18 -0.45 8.19
C ALA A 270 27.99 -0.73 6.69
N MET A 271 28.29 0.26 5.82
CA MET A 271 28.23 0.08 4.37
C MET A 271 29.16 -1.02 3.86
N ARG A 272 30.40 -1.10 4.37
CA ARG A 272 31.33 -2.19 4.02
C ARG A 272 30.81 -3.56 4.42
N LYS A 273 30.26 -3.68 5.63
CA LYS A 273 29.63 -4.92 6.09
C LYS A 273 28.44 -5.30 5.22
N ALA A 274 27.62 -4.33 4.85
CA ALA A 274 26.50 -4.53 3.94
C ALA A 274 26.95 -5.04 2.56
N LEU A 275 27.98 -4.42 1.96
CA LEU A 275 28.58 -4.85 0.70
C LEU A 275 29.15 -6.27 0.76
N GLN A 276 29.66 -6.72 1.90
CA GLN A 276 30.21 -8.07 2.06
C GLN A 276 29.14 -9.17 2.20
N SER A 277 27.93 -8.82 2.60
CA SER A 277 26.89 -9.79 2.97
C SER A 277 25.64 -9.74 2.10
N CYS A 278 25.48 -8.73 1.25
CA CYS A 278 24.28 -8.51 0.46
C CYS A 278 24.61 -8.24 -1.01
N ASP A 279 23.65 -8.46 -1.89
CA ASP A 279 23.80 -8.27 -3.34
C ASP A 279 23.58 -6.81 -3.77
N ILE A 280 22.78 -6.07 -3.00
CA ILE A 280 22.40 -4.67 -3.23
C ILE A 280 22.44 -3.96 -1.88
N VAL A 281 22.93 -2.73 -1.86
CA VAL A 281 22.93 -1.89 -0.65
C VAL A 281 22.08 -0.64 -0.89
N VAL A 282 21.11 -0.40 -0.01
CA VAL A 282 20.23 0.77 -0.02
C VAL A 282 20.40 1.52 1.29
N LEU A 283 20.82 2.77 1.20
CA LEU A 283 20.91 3.70 2.33
C LEU A 283 19.87 4.80 2.16
N SER A 284 19.11 5.10 3.19
CA SER A 284 18.20 6.25 3.25
C SER A 284 18.74 7.31 4.19
N GLY A 285 18.81 8.55 3.73
CA GLY A 285 19.32 9.68 4.51
C GLY A 285 20.72 10.12 4.13
N GLY A 286 21.28 11.06 4.90
CA GLY A 286 22.63 11.60 4.67
C GLY A 286 22.82 12.37 3.37
N THR A 287 21.72 12.85 2.76
CA THR A 287 21.71 13.58 1.48
C THR A 287 21.35 15.07 1.62
N SER A 288 21.28 15.58 2.86
CA SER A 288 20.90 16.96 3.13
C SER A 288 22.02 17.95 2.78
N LYS A 289 21.63 19.14 2.30
CA LYS A 289 22.54 20.24 1.89
C LYS A 289 23.32 20.92 3.04
N GLY A 290 23.48 20.28 4.18
CA GLY A 290 24.24 20.81 5.31
C GLY A 290 25.61 20.14 5.46
N ALA A 291 26.20 20.25 6.66
CA ALA A 291 27.41 19.51 7.06
C ALA A 291 27.29 17.98 6.91
N GLY A 292 26.13 17.49 6.46
CA GLY A 292 25.67 16.13 6.35
C GLY A 292 25.65 15.51 4.95
N ASP A 293 26.33 16.05 3.93
CA ASP A 293 26.51 15.29 2.68
C ASP A 293 27.61 14.23 2.86
N LEU A 294 27.39 13.45 3.95
CA LEU A 294 28.32 12.47 4.43
C LEU A 294 28.29 11.22 3.54
N SER A 295 27.10 10.83 3.12
CA SER A 295 26.89 9.56 2.42
C SER A 295 27.63 9.50 1.10
N HIS A 296 27.57 10.57 0.27
CA HIS A 296 28.25 10.57 -1.01
C HIS A 296 29.80 10.59 -0.85
N ARG A 297 30.34 11.30 0.16
CA ARG A 297 31.77 11.30 0.46
C ARG A 297 32.28 9.93 0.88
N ILE A 298 31.46 9.19 1.64
CA ILE A 298 31.80 7.81 2.01
C ILE A 298 31.79 6.94 0.75
N VAL A 299 30.72 7.00 -0.03
CA VAL A 299 30.55 6.19 -1.24
C VAL A 299 31.69 6.41 -2.23
N SER A 300 32.14 7.66 -2.44
CA SER A 300 33.27 7.98 -3.34
C SER A 300 34.61 7.35 -2.90
N ARG A 301 34.71 6.89 -1.65
CA ARG A 301 35.92 6.30 -1.07
C ARG A 301 35.81 4.78 -0.80
N LEU A 302 34.70 4.14 -1.22
CA LEU A 302 34.51 2.70 -1.01
C LEU A 302 35.23 1.85 -2.03
N GLY A 303 35.34 2.30 -3.27
CA GLY A 303 36.02 1.57 -4.35
C GLY A 303 35.49 1.93 -5.75
N PRO A 304 36.19 1.48 -6.81
CA PRO A 304 35.74 1.66 -8.19
C PRO A 304 34.60 0.68 -8.52
N PRO A 305 33.78 0.97 -9.57
CA PRO A 305 33.77 2.18 -10.38
C PRO A 305 33.29 3.42 -9.61
N GLY A 306 32.60 3.28 -8.47
CA GLY A 306 32.18 4.37 -7.60
C GLY A 306 30.85 4.99 -8.00
N ILE A 307 30.71 6.30 -7.85
CA ILE A 307 29.47 7.02 -8.10
C ILE A 307 29.25 7.17 -9.62
N LEU A 308 28.12 6.70 -10.12
CA LEU A 308 27.69 6.81 -11.52
C LEU A 308 26.79 8.03 -11.74
N VAL A 309 25.96 8.36 -10.74
CA VAL A 309 25.02 9.48 -10.75
C VAL A 309 24.96 10.09 -9.36
N HIS A 310 25.10 11.42 -9.29
CA HIS A 310 24.88 12.17 -8.08
C HIS A 310 24.02 13.39 -8.38
N GLY A 311 22.72 13.26 -8.12
CA GLY A 311 21.69 14.24 -8.44
C GLY A 311 20.91 13.92 -9.69
N VAL A 312 19.59 13.91 -9.56
CA VAL A 312 18.65 13.66 -10.65
C VAL A 312 17.63 14.79 -10.71
N ALA A 313 17.24 15.20 -11.92
CA ALA A 313 16.23 16.25 -12.15
C ALA A 313 14.82 15.74 -11.84
N LEU A 314 14.61 15.31 -10.59
CA LEU A 314 13.34 14.80 -10.04
C LEU A 314 12.80 15.70 -8.93
N LYS A 315 11.49 15.68 -8.76
CA LYS A 315 10.78 16.29 -7.66
C LYS A 315 9.58 15.40 -7.26
N PRO A 316 9.60 14.79 -6.05
CA PRO A 316 10.73 14.74 -5.11
C PRO A 316 11.84 13.79 -5.61
N GLY A 317 13.04 13.86 -5.02
CA GLY A 317 14.10 12.88 -5.30
C GLY A 317 15.42 13.43 -5.84
N LYS A 318 15.59 14.77 -5.93
CA LYS A 318 16.79 15.41 -6.50
C LYS A 318 18.13 14.85 -5.97
N PRO A 319 18.34 14.62 -4.65
CA PRO A 319 19.64 14.22 -4.11
C PRO A 319 19.92 12.71 -4.21
N LEU A 320 19.29 11.98 -5.12
CA LEU A 320 19.56 10.56 -5.35
C LEU A 320 21.02 10.36 -5.78
N CYS A 321 21.70 9.38 -5.16
CA CYS A 321 23.03 8.93 -5.57
C CYS A 321 22.99 7.45 -5.95
N LEU A 322 23.47 7.14 -7.15
CA LEU A 322 23.57 5.79 -7.71
C LEU A 322 25.04 5.45 -7.90
N ALA A 323 25.48 4.35 -7.29
CA ALA A 323 26.87 3.92 -7.33
C ALA A 323 26.96 2.40 -7.55
N VAL A 324 28.14 1.96 -7.97
CA VAL A 324 28.52 0.55 -8.01
C VAL A 324 29.90 0.43 -7.37
N ILE A 325 30.08 -0.52 -6.46
CA ILE A 325 31.33 -0.77 -5.77
C ILE A 325 31.75 -2.21 -6.09
N GLY A 326 32.83 -2.36 -6.86
CA GLY A 326 33.08 -3.64 -7.52
C GLY A 326 31.94 -3.97 -8.48
N ASP A 327 31.20 -5.05 -8.19
CA ASP A 327 30.03 -5.49 -8.96
C ASP A 327 28.72 -5.22 -8.23
N GLN A 328 28.74 -4.58 -7.07
CA GLN A 328 27.60 -4.43 -6.19
C GLN A 328 26.99 -3.03 -6.29
N PRO A 329 25.70 -2.92 -6.64
CA PRO A 329 24.96 -1.66 -6.61
C PRO A 329 24.82 -1.12 -5.18
N LEU A 330 25.12 0.17 -5.01
CA LEU A 330 24.92 0.92 -3.80
C LEU A 330 24.13 2.18 -4.12
N ILE A 331 22.97 2.32 -3.50
CA ILE A 331 22.03 3.40 -3.78
C ILE A 331 21.79 4.20 -2.51
N VAL A 332 21.99 5.54 -2.58
CA VAL A 332 21.67 6.46 -1.50
C VAL A 332 20.40 7.21 -1.87
N LEU A 333 19.32 6.90 -1.17
CA LEU A 333 18.01 7.50 -1.33
C LEU A 333 17.88 8.77 -0.46
N PRO A 334 17.04 9.74 -0.87
CA PRO A 334 16.73 10.89 -0.04
C PRO A 334 16.15 10.51 1.31
N GLY A 335 16.42 11.29 2.37
CA GLY A 335 15.92 11.02 3.72
C GLY A 335 14.41 11.21 3.92
N PHE A 336 13.73 12.01 3.08
CA PHE A 336 12.28 12.18 3.20
C PHE A 336 11.52 10.97 2.63
N PRO A 337 10.51 10.43 3.36
CA PRO A 337 9.82 9.17 3.02
C PRO A 337 9.27 9.10 1.59
N THR A 338 8.51 10.11 1.17
CA THR A 338 7.95 10.14 -0.18
C THR A 338 9.04 10.18 -1.27
N SER A 339 10.14 10.89 -1.02
CA SER A 339 11.29 10.94 -1.94
C SER A 339 12.00 9.60 -2.01
N ALA A 340 12.22 8.95 -0.86
CA ALA A 340 12.87 7.66 -0.78
C ALA A 340 12.10 6.60 -1.55
N ILE A 341 10.78 6.50 -1.34
CA ILE A 341 9.98 5.46 -1.97
C ILE A 341 9.82 5.68 -3.49
N PHE A 342 9.64 6.92 -3.96
CA PHE A 342 9.61 7.19 -5.40
C PHE A 342 10.93 6.81 -6.08
N THR A 343 12.07 7.22 -5.51
CA THR A 343 13.37 6.89 -6.10
C THR A 343 13.68 5.39 -5.98
N PHE A 344 13.19 4.71 -4.94
CA PHE A 344 13.25 3.26 -4.83
C PHE A 344 12.49 2.59 -5.97
N HIS A 345 11.23 2.93 -6.20
CA HIS A 345 10.44 2.33 -7.27
C HIS A 345 10.99 2.65 -8.67
N ALA A 346 11.55 3.86 -8.86
CA ALA A 346 12.10 4.27 -10.15
C ALA A 346 13.42 3.60 -10.50
N PHE A 347 14.29 3.27 -9.53
CA PHE A 347 15.67 2.84 -9.77
C PHE A 347 16.06 1.53 -9.08
N VAL A 348 15.52 1.24 -7.88
CA VAL A 348 15.93 0.06 -7.09
C VAL A 348 15.05 -1.15 -7.37
N ALA A 349 13.74 -0.98 -7.36
CA ALA A 349 12.80 -2.08 -7.59
C ALA A 349 13.01 -2.78 -8.96
N PRO A 350 13.24 -2.07 -10.09
CA PRO A 350 13.55 -2.71 -11.37
C PRO A 350 14.84 -3.56 -11.34
N LEU A 351 15.85 -3.12 -10.57
CA LEU A 351 17.09 -3.87 -10.39
C LEU A 351 16.85 -5.15 -9.58
N ILE A 352 16.12 -5.04 -8.45
CA ILE A 352 15.78 -6.20 -7.61
C ILE A 352 15.00 -7.23 -8.43
N ARG A 353 13.97 -6.80 -9.18
CA ARG A 353 13.16 -7.68 -10.04
C ARG A 353 14.01 -8.40 -11.08
N ALA A 354 14.89 -7.67 -11.77
CA ALA A 354 15.78 -8.25 -12.77
C ALA A 354 16.70 -9.32 -12.15
N ARG A 355 17.32 -9.04 -11.01
CA ARG A 355 18.19 -9.99 -10.30
C ARG A 355 17.44 -11.19 -9.71
N ALA A 356 16.15 -11.03 -9.38
CA ALA A 356 15.26 -12.13 -8.98
C ALA A 356 14.74 -12.96 -10.17
N GLY A 357 15.10 -12.57 -11.41
CA GLY A 357 14.61 -13.22 -12.63
C GLY A 357 13.17 -12.87 -13.00
N LEU A 358 12.56 -11.93 -12.29
CA LEU A 358 11.20 -11.46 -12.55
C LEU A 358 11.16 -10.59 -13.81
N SER A 359 10.11 -10.74 -14.61
CA SER A 359 9.84 -9.84 -15.72
C SER A 359 9.63 -8.42 -15.21
N GLN A 360 10.04 -7.43 -16.00
CA GLN A 360 9.60 -6.06 -15.73
C GLN A 360 8.10 -6.00 -16.02
N GLU A 361 7.30 -5.75 -14.99
CA GLU A 361 5.89 -5.44 -15.21
C GLU A 361 5.81 -4.08 -15.90
N ALA A 362 5.02 -4.01 -16.98
CA ALA A 362 4.57 -2.73 -17.48
C ALA A 362 3.80 -2.05 -16.35
N ALA A 363 4.15 -0.79 -16.06
CA ALA A 363 3.39 -0.02 -15.08
C ALA A 363 1.92 -0.02 -15.48
N LYS A 364 1.04 -0.43 -14.58
CA LYS A 364 -0.40 -0.32 -14.81
C LYS A 364 -0.76 1.15 -14.78
N THR A 365 -1.40 1.64 -15.82
CA THR A 365 -1.82 3.03 -15.92
C THR A 365 -3.31 3.15 -16.11
N VAL A 366 -3.88 4.26 -15.65
CA VAL A 366 -5.26 4.63 -15.87
C VAL A 366 -5.35 6.10 -16.27
N THR A 367 -6.14 6.41 -17.29
CA THR A 367 -6.43 7.80 -17.65
C THR A 367 -7.47 8.36 -16.71
N ALA A 368 -7.16 9.48 -16.05
CA ALA A 368 -8.06 10.14 -15.11
C ALA A 368 -8.15 11.65 -15.36
N ARG A 369 -9.30 12.26 -15.09
CA ARG A 369 -9.48 13.71 -15.14
C ARG A 369 -8.88 14.38 -13.90
N LEU A 370 -8.23 15.52 -14.08
CA LEU A 370 -7.71 16.34 -12.98
C LEU A 370 -8.78 17.36 -12.53
N PRO A 371 -9.20 17.32 -11.26
CA PRO A 371 -10.25 18.24 -10.79
C PRO A 371 -9.71 19.65 -10.47
N VAL A 372 -8.40 19.78 -10.33
CA VAL A 372 -7.72 21.04 -9.97
C VAL A 372 -6.42 21.19 -10.76
N ARG A 373 -6.03 22.43 -11.02
CA ARG A 373 -4.74 22.74 -11.63
C ARG A 373 -3.59 22.34 -10.69
N ILE A 374 -2.61 21.63 -11.23
CA ILE A 374 -1.40 21.23 -10.51
C ILE A 374 -0.22 22.02 -11.08
N ALA A 375 0.29 23.00 -10.32
CA ALA A 375 1.49 23.74 -10.72
C ALA A 375 2.75 22.88 -10.53
N SER A 376 3.71 22.98 -11.46
CA SER A 376 5.01 22.31 -11.42
C SER A 376 6.15 23.29 -11.64
N GLU A 377 7.37 22.87 -11.34
CA GLU A 377 8.60 23.64 -11.56
C GLU A 377 9.29 23.16 -12.82
N LEU A 378 9.62 24.08 -13.72
CA LEU A 378 10.38 23.77 -14.93
C LEU A 378 11.77 23.20 -14.62
N GLY A 379 12.24 22.31 -15.46
CA GLY A 379 13.57 21.70 -15.39
C GLY A 379 13.66 20.45 -14.51
N ARG A 380 12.53 19.95 -13.98
CA ARG A 380 12.48 18.69 -13.21
C ARG A 380 11.21 17.93 -13.54
N GLU A 381 11.33 16.63 -13.72
CA GLU A 381 10.19 15.74 -13.74
C GLU A 381 9.57 15.68 -12.32
N GLU A 382 8.29 16.03 -12.18
CA GLU A 382 7.60 16.05 -10.88
C GLU A 382 6.63 14.87 -10.75
N PHE A 383 6.78 14.08 -9.69
CA PHE A 383 5.83 13.04 -9.31
C PHE A 383 4.84 13.58 -8.28
N VAL A 384 3.56 13.46 -8.59
CA VAL A 384 2.47 13.91 -7.71
C VAL A 384 1.59 12.73 -7.34
N LEU A 385 1.53 12.40 -6.05
CA LEU A 385 0.64 11.37 -5.53
C LEU A 385 -0.82 11.78 -5.71
N VAL A 386 -1.64 10.83 -6.14
CA VAL A 386 -3.07 11.05 -6.36
C VAL A 386 -3.91 9.94 -5.75
N SER A 387 -5.10 10.31 -5.29
CA SER A 387 -6.17 9.39 -4.98
C SER A 387 -7.16 9.35 -6.14
N LEU A 388 -7.55 8.15 -6.55
CA LEU A 388 -8.54 7.93 -7.60
C LEU A 388 -9.94 7.82 -6.98
N VAL A 389 -10.89 8.55 -7.55
CA VAL A 389 -12.30 8.45 -7.20
C VAL A 389 -13.14 8.26 -8.45
N ALA A 390 -14.28 7.57 -8.33
CA ALA A 390 -15.20 7.39 -9.44
C ALA A 390 -15.99 8.68 -9.69
N GLY A 391 -15.81 9.28 -10.87
CA GLY A 391 -16.64 10.37 -11.38
C GLY A 391 -17.78 9.87 -12.24
N SER A 392 -18.64 10.80 -12.72
CA SER A 392 -19.72 10.49 -13.68
C SER A 392 -19.19 10.01 -15.03
N ASP A 393 -18.08 10.57 -15.48
CA ASP A 393 -17.50 10.39 -16.81
C ASP A 393 -16.16 9.65 -16.78
N GLY A 394 -15.90 8.89 -15.71
CA GLY A 394 -14.66 8.14 -15.54
C GLY A 394 -13.87 8.51 -14.28
N PRO A 395 -12.68 7.95 -14.11
CA PRO A 395 -11.84 8.20 -12.95
C PRO A 395 -11.41 9.66 -12.82
N ILE A 396 -11.34 10.15 -11.59
CA ILE A 396 -10.84 11.48 -11.25
C ILE A 396 -9.62 11.33 -10.33
N ALA A 397 -8.53 12.02 -10.64
CA ALA A 397 -7.30 11.96 -9.87
C ALA A 397 -7.14 13.19 -8.97
N PHE A 398 -7.36 13.03 -7.68
CA PHE A 398 -7.14 14.07 -6.68
C PHE A 398 -5.72 14.05 -6.14
N PRO A 399 -4.96 15.16 -6.22
CA PRO A 399 -3.64 15.23 -5.59
C PRO A 399 -3.77 15.13 -4.06
N THR A 400 -3.09 14.14 -3.46
CA THR A 400 -3.16 13.85 -2.01
C THR A 400 -2.36 14.85 -1.15
N GLY A 401 -1.56 15.68 -1.76
CA GLY A 401 -0.78 16.72 -1.11
C GLY A 401 0.60 16.89 -1.72
N LYS A 402 1.19 18.07 -1.52
CA LYS A 402 2.57 18.36 -1.90
C LYS A 402 3.45 18.34 -0.66
N GLY A 403 4.49 17.53 -0.68
CA GLY A 403 5.51 17.51 0.36
C GLY A 403 6.21 16.15 0.47
N SER A 404 7.53 16.17 0.46
CA SER A 404 8.37 14.96 0.52
C SER A 404 8.33 14.24 1.87
N GLY A 405 7.87 14.92 2.94
CA GLY A 405 7.80 14.37 4.30
C GLY A 405 6.43 13.80 4.71
N ALA A 406 5.43 13.78 3.82
CA ALA A 406 4.08 13.33 4.15
C ALA A 406 3.94 11.81 4.03
N VAL A 407 4.13 11.08 5.12
CA VAL A 407 4.00 9.60 5.15
C VAL A 407 2.58 9.14 4.81
N THR A 408 1.56 9.81 5.34
CA THR A 408 0.16 9.48 5.10
C THR A 408 -0.28 9.72 3.65
N ALA A 409 0.32 10.68 2.96
CA ALA A 409 0.00 10.95 1.56
C ALA A 409 0.35 9.76 0.66
N PHE A 410 1.46 9.06 0.95
CA PHE A 410 1.84 7.86 0.21
C PHE A 410 0.89 6.68 0.49
N SER A 411 0.59 6.42 1.77
CA SER A 411 -0.28 5.29 2.14
C SER A 411 -1.72 5.44 1.66
N GLN A 412 -2.16 6.66 1.36
CA GLN A 412 -3.51 6.97 0.88
C GLN A 412 -3.59 7.18 -0.64
N ALA A 413 -2.44 7.16 -1.34
CA ALA A 413 -2.41 7.32 -2.79
C ALA A 413 -2.71 5.99 -3.49
N ASP A 414 -3.50 6.06 -4.57
CA ASP A 414 -3.71 4.93 -5.48
C ASP A 414 -2.69 4.90 -6.60
N GLY A 415 -2.06 6.03 -6.87
CA GLY A 415 -1.08 6.17 -7.92
C GLY A 415 -0.38 7.52 -7.89
N PHE A 416 0.37 7.79 -8.93
CA PHE A 416 1.03 9.07 -9.13
C PHE A 416 0.98 9.53 -10.59
N LEU A 417 1.03 10.84 -10.76
CA LEU A 417 1.22 11.51 -12.04
C LEU A 417 2.69 11.84 -12.22
N ALA A 418 3.22 11.63 -13.41
CA ALA A 418 4.52 12.17 -13.82
C ALA A 418 4.27 13.44 -14.64
N ILE A 419 4.77 14.59 -14.16
CA ILE A 419 4.71 15.87 -14.87
C ILE A 419 6.06 16.09 -15.53
N ASP A 420 6.03 16.27 -16.86
CA ASP A 420 7.24 16.48 -17.64
C ASP A 420 8.05 17.69 -17.17
N ALA A 421 9.38 17.61 -17.28
CA ALA A 421 10.29 18.65 -16.86
C ALA A 421 10.12 20.01 -17.61
N LEU A 422 9.49 20.00 -18.78
CA LEU A 422 9.18 21.18 -19.56
C LEU A 422 7.77 21.73 -19.31
N ALA A 423 6.96 21.05 -18.48
CA ALA A 423 5.63 21.51 -18.13
C ALA A 423 5.62 22.30 -16.81
N SER A 424 5.08 23.51 -16.84
CA SER A 424 4.92 24.36 -15.64
C SER A 424 3.65 24.06 -14.85
N ALA A 425 2.70 23.35 -15.43
CA ALA A 425 1.46 22.90 -14.78
C ALA A 425 0.76 21.83 -15.61
N LEU A 426 -0.14 21.10 -14.94
CA LEU A 426 -1.26 20.41 -15.56
C LEU A 426 -2.52 21.21 -15.24
N ASP A 427 -3.36 21.47 -16.25
CA ASP A 427 -4.54 22.29 -16.07
C ASP A 427 -5.70 21.50 -15.44
N ALA A 428 -6.58 22.22 -14.75
CA ALA A 428 -7.84 21.63 -14.28
C ALA A 428 -8.66 21.14 -15.49
N ASP A 429 -9.43 20.09 -15.27
CA ASP A 429 -10.28 19.40 -16.22
C ASP A 429 -9.54 18.74 -17.40
N SER A 430 -8.21 18.75 -17.41
CA SER A 430 -7.40 17.97 -18.35
C SER A 430 -7.36 16.48 -17.95
N SER A 431 -7.15 15.61 -18.95
CA SER A 431 -6.87 14.19 -18.72
C SER A 431 -5.37 13.95 -18.50
N ALA A 432 -5.03 13.10 -17.55
CA ALA A 432 -3.66 12.72 -17.27
C ALA A 432 -3.56 11.20 -17.06
N GLU A 433 -2.39 10.64 -17.37
CA GLU A 433 -2.09 9.25 -17.13
C GLU A 433 -1.58 9.07 -15.69
N VAL A 434 -2.25 8.24 -14.92
CA VAL A 434 -1.89 7.89 -13.54
C VAL A 434 -1.23 6.52 -13.54
N THR A 435 0.00 6.45 -13.07
CA THR A 435 0.68 5.18 -12.78
C THR A 435 0.19 4.66 -11.43
N LEU A 436 -0.37 3.45 -11.41
CA LEU A 436 -0.93 2.84 -10.19
C LEU A 436 0.18 2.34 -9.26
N ILE A 437 -0.07 2.42 -7.94
CA ILE A 437 0.78 1.88 -6.89
C ILE A 437 0.08 0.65 -6.31
N GLY A 438 0.72 -0.54 -6.46
CA GLY A 438 0.16 -1.81 -6.00
C GLY A 438 -0.91 -2.41 -6.92
N GLU A 439 -1.54 -3.50 -6.46
CA GLU A 439 -2.53 -4.25 -7.24
C GLU A 439 -3.99 -3.78 -7.05
N SER A 440 -4.24 -2.86 -6.14
CA SER A 440 -5.58 -2.50 -5.70
C SER A 440 -6.25 -1.48 -6.63
N GLU A 441 -6.98 -1.97 -7.62
CA GLU A 441 -7.91 -1.17 -8.46
C GLU A 441 -9.26 -0.90 -7.77
N ARG A 442 -9.43 -1.24 -6.49
CA ARG A 442 -10.75 -1.13 -5.86
C ARG A 442 -11.04 0.31 -5.46
N ALA A 443 -11.84 0.99 -6.28
CA ALA A 443 -12.40 2.28 -5.91
C ALA A 443 -13.13 2.16 -4.55
N PRO A 444 -13.01 3.15 -3.66
CA PRO A 444 -13.71 3.12 -2.37
C PRO A 444 -15.23 3.13 -2.58
N ASP A 445 -15.95 2.41 -1.71
CA ASP A 445 -17.41 2.34 -1.76
C ASP A 445 -18.05 3.71 -1.45
N LEU A 446 -17.38 4.54 -0.62
CA LEU A 446 -17.78 5.89 -0.25
C LEU A 446 -16.62 6.87 -0.35
N VAL A 447 -16.86 8.02 -0.98
CA VAL A 447 -15.91 9.13 -1.06
C VAL A 447 -16.41 10.30 -0.23
N ILE A 448 -15.62 10.71 0.77
CA ILE A 448 -15.90 11.84 1.66
C ILE A 448 -14.86 12.93 1.37
N MET A 449 -15.31 14.11 0.94
CA MET A 449 -14.41 15.23 0.63
C MET A 449 -14.85 16.49 1.36
N GLY A 450 -13.98 17.03 2.23
CA GLY A 450 -14.35 18.26 2.96
C GLY A 450 -13.44 18.54 4.14
N SER A 451 -14.01 19.03 5.21
CA SER A 451 -13.28 19.31 6.44
C SER A 451 -13.13 18.02 7.26
N HIS A 452 -11.93 17.76 7.75
CA HIS A 452 -11.68 16.62 8.64
C HIS A 452 -12.09 16.93 10.08
N ASP A 453 -12.60 15.91 10.77
CA ASP A 453 -12.93 15.93 12.20
C ASP A 453 -12.66 14.55 12.82
N VAL A 454 -12.22 14.52 14.08
CA VAL A 454 -11.91 13.26 14.78
C VAL A 454 -13.15 12.36 14.98
N ALA A 455 -14.36 12.92 15.02
CA ALA A 455 -15.59 12.11 15.08
C ALA A 455 -15.95 11.52 13.70
N LEU A 456 -15.45 12.07 12.60
CA LEU A 456 -15.62 11.49 11.28
C LEU A 456 -14.93 10.12 11.21
N ASP A 457 -13.79 9.96 11.86
CA ASP A 457 -13.08 8.68 11.91
C ASP A 457 -13.89 7.60 12.64
N VAL A 458 -14.72 7.99 13.65
CA VAL A 458 -15.66 7.06 14.32
C VAL A 458 -16.72 6.57 13.33
N VAL A 459 -17.26 7.47 12.49
CA VAL A 459 -18.28 7.12 11.49
C VAL A 459 -17.67 6.23 10.40
N VAL A 460 -16.47 6.55 9.93
CA VAL A 460 -15.74 5.75 8.93
C VAL A 460 -15.42 4.35 9.49
N GLY A 461 -15.01 4.26 10.77
CA GLY A 461 -14.83 2.97 11.45
C GLY A 461 -16.11 2.13 11.49
N ALA A 462 -17.26 2.76 11.78
CA ALA A 462 -18.56 2.09 11.76
C ALA A 462 -18.99 1.64 10.34
N LEU A 463 -18.52 2.29 9.28
CA LEU A 463 -18.70 1.81 7.89
C LEU A 463 -17.85 0.58 7.61
N ALA A 464 -16.60 0.58 8.04
CA ALA A 464 -15.70 -0.57 7.89
C ALA A 464 -16.24 -1.82 8.60
N GLU A 465 -16.81 -1.66 9.82
CA GLU A 465 -17.50 -2.73 10.55
C GLU A 465 -18.71 -3.32 9.78
N ARG A 466 -19.28 -2.54 8.85
CA ARG A 466 -20.37 -2.95 7.95
C ARG A 466 -19.90 -3.45 6.59
N GLY A 467 -18.58 -3.57 6.38
CA GLY A 467 -17.97 -4.09 5.15
C GLY A 467 -17.84 -3.06 4.02
N PHE A 468 -18.02 -1.76 4.30
CA PHE A 468 -17.82 -0.69 3.31
C PHE A 468 -16.50 0.01 3.50
N SER A 469 -15.78 0.19 2.39
CA SER A 469 -14.57 1.01 2.35
C SER A 469 -14.93 2.48 2.14
N ALA A 470 -14.31 3.37 2.92
CA ALA A 470 -14.50 4.82 2.75
C ALA A 470 -13.16 5.53 2.57
N ARG A 471 -13.12 6.51 1.66
CA ARG A 471 -11.97 7.38 1.47
C ARG A 471 -12.30 8.79 1.89
N THR A 472 -11.51 9.34 2.81
CA THR A 472 -11.64 10.73 3.27
C THR A 472 -10.51 11.58 2.68
N ILE A 473 -10.88 12.65 1.97
CA ILE A 473 -9.96 13.62 1.37
C ILE A 473 -10.17 14.99 2.03
N ALA A 474 -9.19 15.44 2.80
CA ALA A 474 -9.26 16.69 3.55
C ALA A 474 -8.95 17.90 2.65
N VAL A 475 -9.99 18.50 2.06
CA VAL A 475 -9.92 19.70 1.19
C VAL A 475 -10.50 20.96 1.84
N GLY A 476 -10.94 20.87 3.09
CA GLY A 476 -11.66 21.94 3.80
C GLY A 476 -13.12 22.08 3.34
N SER A 477 -13.93 22.83 4.10
CA SER A 477 -15.37 22.94 3.84
C SER A 477 -15.68 23.48 2.44
N LEU A 478 -15.04 24.56 1.98
CA LEU A 478 -15.27 25.12 0.64
C LEU A 478 -14.83 24.17 -0.48
N GLY A 479 -13.70 23.47 -0.28
CA GLY A 479 -13.26 22.43 -1.21
C GLY A 479 -14.26 21.29 -1.31
N GLY A 480 -14.86 20.89 -0.18
CA GLY A 480 -15.91 19.88 -0.11
C GLY A 480 -17.19 20.31 -0.85
N VAL A 481 -17.65 21.56 -0.64
CA VAL A 481 -18.80 22.12 -1.39
C VAL A 481 -18.55 22.04 -2.89
N ASN A 482 -17.39 22.48 -3.36
CA ASN A 482 -17.04 22.44 -4.77
C ASN A 482 -17.01 21.01 -5.31
N ALA A 483 -16.43 20.08 -4.56
CA ALA A 483 -16.38 18.66 -4.96
C ALA A 483 -17.80 18.04 -5.03
N ALA A 484 -18.66 18.32 -4.05
CA ALA A 484 -20.05 17.87 -4.05
C ALA A 484 -20.84 18.44 -5.22
N THR A 485 -20.68 19.73 -5.52
CA THR A 485 -21.35 20.39 -6.66
C THR A 485 -20.94 19.79 -8.00
N ARG A 486 -19.67 19.37 -8.14
CA ARG A 486 -19.18 18.69 -9.34
C ARG A 486 -19.41 17.18 -9.35
N GLY A 487 -20.08 16.61 -8.32
CA GLY A 487 -20.34 15.18 -8.23
C GLY A 487 -19.07 14.32 -8.02
N GLU A 488 -18.02 14.87 -7.45
CA GLU A 488 -16.72 14.21 -7.25
C GLU A 488 -16.63 13.44 -5.93
N CYS A 489 -17.59 13.64 -5.01
CA CYS A 489 -17.73 12.88 -3.77
C CYS A 489 -19.18 12.45 -3.54
N ASP A 490 -19.38 11.58 -2.57
CA ASP A 490 -20.72 11.17 -2.13
C ASP A 490 -21.23 12.08 -1.02
N VAL A 491 -20.31 12.48 -0.12
CA VAL A 491 -20.59 13.26 1.09
C VAL A 491 -19.51 14.31 1.28
N ALA A 492 -19.92 15.54 1.61
CA ALA A 492 -18.98 16.61 1.93
C ALA A 492 -19.23 17.16 3.33
N PRO A 493 -18.34 16.91 4.31
CA PRO A 493 -18.42 17.51 5.62
C PRO A 493 -18.09 19.00 5.58
N VAL A 494 -18.96 19.80 6.20
CA VAL A 494 -18.93 21.26 6.19
C VAL A 494 -19.23 21.84 7.58
N HIS A 495 -18.65 23.02 7.87
CA HIS A 495 -18.90 23.78 9.11
C HIS A 495 -18.71 25.29 8.88
N LEU A 496 -19.51 25.85 8.00
CA LEU A 496 -19.44 27.27 7.65
C LEU A 496 -20.65 28.02 8.17
N VAL A 497 -20.40 29.08 8.89
CA VAL A 497 -21.43 30.01 9.33
C VAL A 497 -21.73 31.02 8.23
N ASP A 498 -23.00 31.31 7.99
CA ASP A 498 -23.41 32.44 7.17
C ASP A 498 -23.23 33.74 7.97
N PRO A 499 -22.38 34.66 7.54
CA PRO A 499 -22.13 35.91 8.29
C PRO A 499 -23.35 36.79 8.43
N ALA A 500 -24.34 36.70 7.52
CA ALA A 500 -25.52 37.52 7.52
C ALA A 500 -26.59 37.02 8.51
N THR A 501 -26.72 35.69 8.64
CA THR A 501 -27.82 35.08 9.42
C THR A 501 -27.34 34.40 10.70
N GLY A 502 -26.04 34.11 10.83
CA GLY A 502 -25.48 33.28 11.89
C GLY A 502 -25.82 31.78 11.81
N ILE A 503 -26.47 31.35 10.73
CA ILE A 503 -26.92 29.98 10.55
C ILE A 503 -25.82 29.15 9.86
N TYR A 504 -25.55 27.97 10.39
CA TYR A 504 -24.54 27.08 9.80
C TYR A 504 -25.08 26.35 8.58
N ASN A 505 -24.23 26.22 7.56
CA ASN A 505 -24.26 25.35 6.40
C ASN A 505 -25.46 25.44 5.45
N LYS A 506 -26.60 26.06 5.83
CA LYS A 506 -27.80 26.16 4.98
C LYS A 506 -27.59 26.97 3.71
N HIS A 507 -26.76 28.04 3.79
CA HIS A 507 -26.41 28.89 2.64
C HIS A 507 -25.55 28.17 1.57
N LEU A 508 -25.04 26.97 1.87
CA LEU A 508 -24.24 26.16 0.97
C LEU A 508 -25.10 25.26 0.04
N LEU A 509 -26.41 25.17 0.31
CA LEU A 509 -27.29 24.34 -0.46
C LEU A 509 -27.47 24.87 -1.88
N SER A 510 -27.28 24.00 -2.85
CA SER A 510 -27.53 24.21 -4.26
C SER A 510 -28.34 23.05 -4.84
N PRO A 511 -28.93 23.19 -6.03
CA PRO A 511 -29.66 22.09 -6.67
C PRO A 511 -28.82 20.80 -6.72
N GLY A 512 -29.41 19.68 -6.31
CA GLY A 512 -28.73 18.38 -6.26
C GLY A 512 -27.98 18.08 -4.98
N LEU A 513 -27.96 19.01 -3.99
CA LEU A 513 -27.36 18.80 -2.68
C LEU A 513 -28.42 18.88 -1.58
N SER A 514 -28.30 18.02 -0.57
CA SER A 514 -29.06 18.12 0.67
C SER A 514 -28.15 18.17 1.89
N LEU A 515 -28.65 18.74 3.00
CA LEU A 515 -27.90 18.86 4.24
C LEU A 515 -28.35 17.76 5.22
N VAL A 516 -27.40 16.97 5.68
CA VAL A 516 -27.57 15.95 6.70
C VAL A 516 -26.92 16.44 8.00
N PRO A 517 -27.66 16.56 9.11
CA PRO A 517 -27.11 16.94 10.40
C PRO A 517 -26.08 15.92 10.90
N GLY A 518 -24.97 16.40 11.41
CA GLY A 518 -23.94 15.58 12.02
C GLY A 518 -23.87 15.75 13.54
N TRP A 519 -23.03 16.67 14.02
CA TRP A 519 -22.85 16.92 15.46
C TRP A 519 -22.47 18.37 15.76
N ARG A 520 -22.64 18.73 17.02
CA ARG A 520 -22.15 19.98 17.57
C ARG A 520 -20.83 19.76 18.28
N ARG A 521 -19.94 20.74 18.19
CA ARG A 521 -18.67 20.79 18.90
C ARG A 521 -18.37 22.19 19.36
N MET A 522 -17.57 22.35 20.43
CA MET A 522 -17.19 23.64 20.98
C MET A 522 -15.84 24.07 20.42
N GLN A 523 -15.75 25.27 19.86
CA GLN A 523 -14.50 25.95 19.56
C GLN A 523 -14.10 26.82 20.75
N GLY A 524 -12.80 26.86 21.05
CA GLY A 524 -12.31 27.61 22.18
C GLY A 524 -10.88 28.10 22.03
N PHE A 525 -10.50 28.99 22.93
CA PHE A 525 -9.14 29.47 23.12
C PHE A 525 -8.34 28.37 23.83
N VAL A 526 -7.21 27.97 23.23
CA VAL A 526 -6.39 26.85 23.68
C VAL A 526 -5.00 27.33 24.05
N PHE A 527 -4.49 26.87 25.19
CA PHE A 527 -3.20 27.28 25.75
C PHE A 527 -2.63 26.17 26.66
N ARG A 528 -1.36 26.29 27.06
CA ARG A 528 -0.74 25.29 27.96
C ARG A 528 -1.33 25.38 29.38
N PRO A 529 -1.63 24.25 30.03
CA PRO A 529 -2.03 24.24 31.45
C PRO A 529 -1.01 24.95 32.33
N GLY A 530 -1.49 25.72 33.30
CA GLY A 530 -0.62 26.46 34.24
C GLY A 530 -0.06 27.76 33.70
N ASP A 531 -0.39 28.19 32.48
CA ASP A 531 -0.02 29.51 31.99
C ASP A 531 -0.84 30.59 32.72
N ALA A 532 -0.20 31.27 33.66
CA ALA A 532 -0.84 32.25 34.52
C ALA A 532 -1.45 33.46 33.76
N ARG A 533 -0.99 33.73 32.52
CA ARG A 533 -1.50 34.80 31.67
C ARG A 533 -2.98 34.59 31.30
N PHE A 534 -3.41 33.31 31.21
CA PHE A 534 -4.73 32.92 30.74
C PHE A 534 -5.54 32.12 31.77
N ALA A 535 -4.93 31.73 32.89
CA ALA A 535 -5.57 30.90 33.92
C ALA A 535 -6.75 31.64 34.61
N GLY A 536 -7.87 30.96 34.79
CA GLY A 536 -9.02 31.43 35.53
C GLY A 536 -9.88 32.53 34.86
N GLY A 537 -9.60 32.83 33.56
CA GLY A 537 -10.31 33.83 32.79
C GLY A 537 -11.38 33.28 31.85
N THR A 538 -12.07 34.18 31.17
CA THR A 538 -12.90 33.87 30.00
C THR A 538 -12.07 33.95 28.72
N ALA A 539 -12.57 33.36 27.62
CA ALA A 539 -11.90 33.46 26.33
C ALA A 539 -11.68 34.91 25.88
N ASP A 540 -12.64 35.82 26.17
CA ASP A 540 -12.50 37.25 25.86
C ASP A 540 -11.39 37.92 26.69
N ALA A 541 -11.25 37.57 27.95
CA ALA A 541 -10.18 38.09 28.80
C ALA A 541 -8.81 37.57 28.34
N ALA A 542 -8.71 36.29 28.03
CA ALA A 542 -7.51 35.66 27.48
C ALA A 542 -7.09 36.26 26.14
N LEU A 543 -8.06 36.51 25.24
CA LEU A 543 -7.83 37.19 23.96
C LEU A 543 -7.30 38.61 24.14
N LYS A 544 -7.91 39.40 25.05
CA LYS A 544 -7.43 40.76 25.37
C LYS A 544 -5.99 40.75 25.89
N THR A 545 -5.67 39.81 26.79
CA THR A 545 -4.29 39.62 27.29
C THR A 545 -3.34 39.27 26.16
N ALA A 546 -3.72 38.32 25.28
CA ALA A 546 -2.90 37.91 24.16
C ALA A 546 -2.66 39.02 23.14
N LEU A 547 -3.62 39.92 22.94
CA LEU A 547 -3.49 41.06 22.01
C LEU A 547 -2.71 42.23 22.60
N ALA A 548 -2.66 42.36 23.93
CA ALA A 548 -1.96 43.44 24.62
C ALA A 548 -0.42 43.22 24.65
N ASP A 549 0.05 42.02 24.58
CA ASP A 549 1.47 41.69 24.66
C ASP A 549 1.99 41.08 23.31
N PRO A 550 2.81 41.81 22.56
CA PRO A 550 3.35 41.32 21.28
C PRO A 550 4.32 40.15 21.42
N ALA A 551 4.77 39.82 22.63
CA ALA A 551 5.61 38.62 22.88
C ALA A 551 4.79 37.32 22.93
N ILE A 552 3.46 37.43 23.05
CA ILE A 552 2.57 36.25 23.07
C ILE A 552 2.29 35.77 21.65
N LEU A 553 2.80 34.58 21.31
CA LEU A 553 2.71 34.02 19.96
C LEU A 553 1.40 33.28 19.74
N MET A 554 0.71 33.65 18.67
CA MET A 554 -0.45 32.93 18.14
C MET A 554 -0.05 31.82 17.19
N VAL A 555 -0.84 30.75 17.14
CA VAL A 555 -0.95 29.84 15.99
C VAL A 555 -2.39 29.90 15.45
N ASN A 556 -2.51 30.22 14.16
CA ASN A 556 -3.81 30.44 13.50
C ASN A 556 -4.26 29.18 12.76
N ARG A 557 -5.32 29.29 11.99
CA ARG A 557 -5.78 28.29 11.02
C ARG A 557 -5.61 28.79 9.58
N ASN A 558 -5.52 27.87 8.64
CA ASN A 558 -5.45 28.19 7.21
C ASN A 558 -6.67 28.99 6.74
N ALA A 559 -6.45 29.85 5.76
CA ALA A 559 -7.52 30.60 5.10
C ALA A 559 -8.58 29.64 4.52
N GLY A 560 -9.86 30.04 4.60
CA GLY A 560 -10.99 29.24 4.12
C GLY A 560 -11.52 28.17 5.10
N SER A 561 -10.93 28.01 6.29
CA SER A 561 -11.52 27.18 7.35
C SER A 561 -12.54 27.97 8.17
N GLY A 562 -13.62 27.32 8.64
CA GLY A 562 -14.63 27.94 9.50
C GLY A 562 -14.04 28.53 10.79
N THR A 563 -13.09 27.86 11.42
CA THR A 563 -12.35 28.36 12.57
C THR A 563 -11.58 29.64 12.25
N ARG A 564 -11.01 29.75 11.03
CA ARG A 564 -10.33 30.97 10.62
C ARG A 564 -11.29 32.16 10.51
N VAL A 565 -12.50 31.97 10.00
CA VAL A 565 -13.55 32.99 9.94
C VAL A 565 -13.90 33.45 11.34
N LEU A 566 -14.09 32.53 12.31
CA LEU A 566 -14.31 32.86 13.72
C LEU A 566 -13.16 33.67 14.29
N VAL A 567 -11.92 33.21 14.09
CA VAL A 567 -10.72 33.92 14.60
C VAL A 567 -10.60 35.33 14.03
N ASP A 568 -10.76 35.49 12.72
CA ASP A 568 -10.69 36.84 12.09
C ASP A 568 -11.78 37.77 12.60
N GLY A 569 -13.00 37.27 12.89
CA GLY A 569 -14.06 38.00 13.55
C GLY A 569 -13.71 38.43 14.97
N LEU A 570 -13.08 37.56 15.76
CA LEU A 570 -12.61 37.88 17.13
C LEU A 570 -11.49 38.92 17.13
N LEU A 571 -10.55 38.80 16.18
CA LEU A 571 -9.40 39.68 16.05
C LEU A 571 -9.77 41.09 15.53
N ARG A 572 -10.91 41.26 14.87
CA ARG A 572 -11.41 42.55 14.33
C ARG A 572 -10.35 43.32 13.54
N GLY A 573 -9.57 42.62 12.74
CA GLY A 573 -8.49 43.19 11.91
C GLY A 573 -7.12 43.26 12.60
N ALA A 574 -6.99 42.93 13.88
CA ALA A 574 -5.70 42.79 14.53
C ALA A 574 -4.90 41.61 13.96
N ARG A 575 -3.59 41.73 13.89
CA ARG A 575 -2.66 40.68 13.44
C ARG A 575 -1.58 40.45 14.49
N PRO A 576 -1.87 39.67 15.54
CA PRO A 576 -0.90 39.39 16.59
C PRO A 576 0.30 38.63 16.04
N ALA A 577 1.40 38.61 16.80
CA ALA A 577 2.59 37.80 16.46
C ALA A 577 2.18 36.35 16.25
N GLY A 578 2.66 35.73 15.17
CA GLY A 578 2.30 34.37 14.79
C GLY A 578 1.02 34.20 13.95
N TYR A 579 0.27 35.30 13.67
CA TYR A 579 -0.95 35.24 12.81
C TYR A 579 -0.74 34.58 11.47
N ALA A 580 0.43 34.71 10.88
CA ALA A 580 0.80 34.08 9.60
C ALA A 580 1.12 32.58 9.72
N ASN A 581 1.27 32.04 10.93
CA ASN A 581 1.46 30.60 11.16
C ASN A 581 0.10 29.90 11.07
N GLN A 582 -0.16 29.20 9.94
CA GLN A 582 -1.49 28.74 9.53
C GLN A 582 -1.53 27.23 9.24
N PRO A 583 -1.42 26.35 10.24
CA PRO A 583 -1.59 24.92 10.06
C PRO A 583 -3.02 24.55 9.61
N ARG A 584 -3.13 23.40 8.91
CA ARG A 584 -4.36 22.97 8.25
C ARG A 584 -5.35 22.21 9.14
N SER A 585 -4.97 21.80 10.36
CA SER A 585 -5.82 21.01 11.24
C SER A 585 -5.86 21.58 12.66
N HIS A 586 -6.89 21.25 13.45
CA HIS A 586 -6.96 21.55 14.87
C HIS A 586 -5.83 20.88 15.65
N ASN A 587 -5.48 19.63 15.27
CA ASN A 587 -4.37 18.87 15.87
C ASN A 587 -3.03 19.60 15.71
N ALA A 588 -2.77 20.16 14.53
CA ALA A 588 -1.54 20.90 14.28
C ALA A 588 -1.47 22.23 15.05
N VAL A 589 -2.62 22.87 15.32
CA VAL A 589 -2.71 24.02 16.24
C VAL A 589 -2.35 23.58 17.66
N ALA A 590 -3.01 22.52 18.15
CA ALA A 590 -2.76 21.99 19.50
C ALA A 590 -1.31 21.50 19.67
N ALA A 591 -0.75 20.81 18.68
CA ALA A 591 0.65 20.38 18.68
C ALA A 591 1.62 21.58 18.78
N ALA A 592 1.38 22.66 18.05
CA ALA A 592 2.22 23.86 18.10
C ALA A 592 2.26 24.45 19.52
N ILE A 593 1.13 24.45 20.22
CA ILE A 593 1.02 24.96 21.59
C ILE A 593 1.67 23.99 22.59
N ALA A 594 1.37 22.71 22.48
CA ALA A 594 1.95 21.67 23.35
C ALA A 594 3.48 21.60 23.24
N GLN A 595 4.02 21.83 22.07
CA GLN A 595 5.46 21.85 21.79
C GLN A 595 6.14 23.22 22.04
N ASN A 596 5.43 24.16 22.67
CA ASN A 596 5.95 25.51 22.98
C ASN A 596 6.39 26.34 21.76
N ARG A 597 5.81 26.07 20.57
CA ARG A 597 6.04 26.86 19.34
C ARG A 597 5.07 28.03 19.20
N ALA A 598 4.01 28.01 19.98
CA ALA A 598 3.06 29.09 20.13
C ALA A 598 2.52 29.09 21.58
N ASP A 599 1.96 30.21 22.01
CA ASP A 599 1.37 30.31 23.35
C ASP A 599 -0.12 29.99 23.33
N TRP A 600 -0.82 30.36 22.25
CA TRP A 600 -2.26 30.18 22.13
C TRP A 600 -2.73 29.99 20.69
N GLY A 601 -3.95 29.54 20.55
CA GLY A 601 -4.66 29.40 19.29
C GLY A 601 -6.14 29.11 19.52
N VAL A 602 -6.87 28.83 18.44
CA VAL A 602 -8.27 28.39 18.52
C VAL A 602 -8.39 26.97 17.93
N ALA A 603 -8.92 26.06 18.74
CA ALA A 603 -9.18 24.68 18.34
C ALA A 603 -10.49 24.18 18.96
N ILE A 604 -10.89 22.95 18.61
CA ILE A 604 -12.06 22.29 19.20
C ILE A 604 -11.67 21.61 20.54
N GLU A 605 -12.62 21.55 21.47
CA GLU A 605 -12.40 21.00 22.81
C GLU A 605 -11.83 19.57 22.82
N PRO A 606 -12.31 18.61 22.01
CA PRO A 606 -11.76 17.26 21.98
C PRO A 606 -10.27 17.22 21.67
N VAL A 607 -9.83 18.07 20.74
CA VAL A 607 -8.41 18.14 20.36
C VAL A 607 -7.58 18.80 21.48
N ALA A 608 -8.08 19.85 22.13
CA ALA A 608 -7.40 20.43 23.28
C ALA A 608 -7.18 19.38 24.39
N ARG A 609 -8.22 18.58 24.69
CA ARG A 609 -8.17 17.51 25.69
C ARG A 609 -7.18 16.40 25.29
N MET A 610 -7.16 15.99 24.01
CA MET A 610 -6.22 14.98 23.48
C MET A 610 -4.75 15.37 23.68
N TYR A 611 -4.44 16.66 23.56
CA TYR A 611 -3.09 17.20 23.75
C TYR A 611 -2.80 17.69 25.18
N GLY A 612 -3.71 17.45 26.13
CA GLY A 612 -3.55 17.89 27.51
C GLY A 612 -3.50 19.39 27.68
N LEU A 613 -4.16 20.16 26.80
CA LEU A 613 -4.17 21.62 26.83
C LEU A 613 -5.36 22.16 27.59
N ALA A 614 -5.22 23.37 28.16
CA ALA A 614 -6.31 24.13 28.76
C ALA A 614 -7.20 24.72 27.65
N PHE A 615 -8.49 24.84 27.96
CA PHE A 615 -9.53 25.23 27.00
C PHE A 615 -10.50 26.24 27.63
N LEU A 616 -10.74 27.36 26.94
CA LEU A 616 -11.78 28.34 27.28
C LEU A 616 -12.79 28.39 26.12
N PRO A 617 -14.07 28.07 26.34
CA PRO A 617 -15.06 28.02 25.28
C PRO A 617 -15.33 29.40 24.67
N ILE A 618 -15.47 29.42 23.31
CA ILE A 618 -15.78 30.63 22.55
C ILE A 618 -17.17 30.54 21.93
N ALA A 619 -17.37 29.51 21.06
CA ALA A 619 -18.60 29.37 20.30
C ALA A 619 -18.89 27.91 19.94
N PRO A 620 -20.17 27.50 19.97
CA PRO A 620 -20.56 26.21 19.41
C PRO A 620 -20.47 26.27 17.88
N GLU A 621 -20.15 25.14 17.28
CA GLU A 621 -20.05 24.95 15.84
C GLU A 621 -20.85 23.75 15.41
N HIS A 622 -21.51 23.83 14.25
CA HIS A 622 -22.22 22.71 13.63
C HIS A 622 -21.37 22.09 12.52
N TYR A 623 -21.10 20.83 12.67
CA TYR A 623 -20.42 20.02 11.66
C TYR A 623 -21.45 19.10 11.02
N ASP A 624 -21.83 19.43 9.79
CA ASP A 624 -22.88 18.76 9.04
C ASP A 624 -22.32 18.21 7.72
N PHE A 625 -23.15 17.50 6.97
CA PHE A 625 -22.75 16.85 5.72
C PHE A 625 -23.63 17.31 4.57
N LEU A 626 -23.01 17.79 3.49
CA LEU A 626 -23.68 17.89 2.21
C LEU A 626 -23.67 16.52 1.55
N LEU A 627 -24.84 16.05 1.16
CA LEU A 627 -25.05 14.80 0.44
C LEU A 627 -25.36 15.10 -1.01
N VAL A 628 -24.68 14.41 -1.94
CA VAL A 628 -24.99 14.49 -3.37
C VAL A 628 -26.19 13.60 -3.65
N GLU A 629 -27.34 14.23 -3.97
CA GLU A 629 -28.64 13.54 -4.10
C GLU A 629 -28.63 12.45 -5.17
N ALA A 630 -27.94 12.66 -6.28
CA ALA A 630 -27.79 11.65 -7.34
C ALA A 630 -27.09 10.35 -6.86
N ARG A 631 -26.41 10.39 -5.71
CA ARG A 631 -25.69 9.27 -5.11
C ARG A 631 -26.35 8.71 -3.85
N ARG A 632 -27.50 9.27 -3.44
CA ARG A 632 -28.22 8.92 -2.21
C ARG A 632 -28.52 7.42 -2.11
N GLU A 633 -28.92 6.80 -3.23
CA GLU A 633 -29.34 5.40 -3.26
C GLU A 633 -28.19 4.39 -3.29
N ARG A 634 -26.95 4.85 -3.25
CA ARG A 634 -25.79 3.94 -3.15
C ARG A 634 -25.78 3.24 -1.78
N PRO A 635 -25.52 1.91 -1.73
CA PRO A 635 -25.50 1.16 -0.46
C PRO A 635 -24.56 1.76 0.60
N ALA A 636 -23.38 2.25 0.21
CA ALA A 636 -22.43 2.87 1.11
C ALA A 636 -22.93 4.19 1.69
N VAL A 637 -23.73 4.98 0.92
CA VAL A 637 -24.36 6.21 1.41
C VAL A 637 -25.45 5.89 2.42
N HIS A 638 -26.27 4.86 2.17
CA HIS A 638 -27.25 4.37 3.14
C HIS A 638 -26.57 3.89 4.43
N ALA A 639 -25.46 3.16 4.32
CA ALA A 639 -24.67 2.72 5.47
C ALA A 639 -24.10 3.90 6.26
N PHE A 640 -23.64 4.95 5.58
CA PHE A 640 -23.17 6.20 6.21
C PHE A 640 -24.29 6.89 6.99
N LEU A 641 -25.46 7.08 6.38
CA LEU A 641 -26.62 7.67 7.04
C LEU A 641 -27.11 6.83 8.23
N ALA A 642 -27.04 5.50 8.12
CA ALA A 642 -27.35 4.61 9.21
C ALA A 642 -26.31 4.69 10.35
N ALA A 643 -25.01 4.81 10.03
CA ALA A 643 -23.95 4.99 11.02
C ALA A 643 -24.10 6.29 11.82
N LEU A 644 -24.52 7.38 11.20
CA LEU A 644 -24.82 8.66 11.91
C LEU A 644 -25.98 8.52 12.93
N ARG A 645 -26.90 7.60 12.71
CA ARG A 645 -28.07 7.36 13.59
C ARG A 645 -27.84 6.25 14.61
N ASP A 646 -26.78 5.47 14.41
CA ASP A 646 -26.48 4.30 15.23
C ASP A 646 -26.15 4.69 16.68
N VAL A 647 -26.74 3.99 17.64
CA VAL A 647 -26.62 4.29 19.08
C VAL A 647 -25.17 4.16 19.56
N ALA A 648 -24.46 3.12 19.13
CA ALA A 648 -23.07 2.89 19.52
C ALA A 648 -22.13 3.97 18.92
N THR A 649 -22.31 4.30 17.65
CA THR A 649 -21.57 5.37 16.98
C THR A 649 -21.79 6.71 17.67
N ARG A 650 -23.03 7.04 17.98
CA ARG A 650 -23.38 8.28 18.71
C ARG A 650 -22.79 8.32 20.12
N ALA A 651 -22.77 7.19 20.83
CA ALA A 651 -22.13 7.09 22.15
C ALA A 651 -20.60 7.34 22.04
N ARG A 652 -19.95 6.79 21.03
CA ARG A 652 -18.51 7.03 20.78
C ARG A 652 -18.23 8.51 20.45
N ILE A 653 -19.10 9.16 19.67
CA ILE A 653 -18.98 10.61 19.37
C ILE A 653 -19.16 11.46 20.64
N ARG A 654 -20.14 11.11 21.53
CA ARG A 654 -20.30 11.78 22.83
C ARG A 654 -19.09 11.62 23.74
N ALA A 655 -18.47 10.42 23.73
CA ALA A 655 -17.25 10.18 24.51
C ALA A 655 -16.06 11.08 24.08
N LEU A 656 -16.07 11.55 22.84
CA LEU A 656 -15.12 12.58 22.37
C LEU A 656 -15.48 14.01 22.84
N GLY A 657 -16.63 14.22 23.50
CA GLY A 657 -17.10 15.55 23.93
C GLY A 657 -17.89 16.31 22.87
N MET A 658 -18.48 15.60 21.91
CA MET A 658 -19.32 16.19 20.86
C MET A 658 -20.79 15.76 21.02
N GLU A 659 -21.73 16.56 20.56
CA GLU A 659 -23.17 16.26 20.63
C GLU A 659 -23.70 15.87 19.25
N PRO A 660 -24.00 14.57 18.99
CA PRO A 660 -24.69 14.15 17.76
C PRO A 660 -26.10 14.76 17.69
N ASN A 661 -26.47 15.32 16.52
CA ASN A 661 -27.79 15.91 16.26
C ASN A 661 -28.90 14.87 16.14
#